data_c233c245d6b9272c06d1aed7792a3006
#
_entry.id   c233c245d6b9272c06d1aed7792a3006
#
_cell.length_a   1.000
_cell.length_b   1.000
_cell.length_c   1.000
_cell.angle_alpha   90.00
_cell.angle_beta   90.00
_cell.angle_gamma   90.00
#
_symmetry.space_group_name_H-M   'P 1'
#
loop_
_entity.id
_entity.type
_entity.pdbx_description
1 polymer ?
#
loop_
_entity_poly.entity_id
_entity_poly.type
_entity_poly.pdbx_seq_one_letter_code
_entity_poly.pdbx_strand_id
1 'polypeptide(L)'
;MERECPKRRAFMRYGNGWEEEAMKKRKREYTGKWAEWKNRAWLYFNIGWTILYLLWRIFYTVPVEYGILSAVAGIVLLAVEVLGMLEAFVHYFNMYRIENHEVPEVPHEEFPDVDVFIATYNEPVELLYKTVNGCVHMKYPDKSKVHIYLCDDGGREKVRELARQMGVGYLDREDHEGAKAGNLNHALSVTNSPLIATFDADMIPKSDFLMVMVSYFVAQEIKNRELDEKDRVKIGFIQSPQSFYNPDLFQFNLFSEGRIPNEQDYFYKDVQITRNKSNSVIYGGSNTLISREALNEVGGFYTKSITEDFATGILIQKKGYQCFAINTVLASGLSPTTLRSLINQRVRWARGCIQTGRKMHIILSRNMSFSQKANYLASIWYWYASWKRLIYIMSPILFATFGVMVVKCSLIEVLIFWLPMYISSNACLKMMSRNIRTTKWTNLYETVIFPFMLIPVLMETLGISMKKFKVTKKGGDKEDEKNIFHAVPHVILIVLSVIGIVNCVRWTFDTGRIDYFVILFWLILNLYNLVMSLFFILGRKAVRNAERQSVAMECRVKTEYEEEMGTTIDISESGISVLLDHVMDIDEKEPVELTLDDGRYHAKITGQIVLVQNKEEKWRYVFLVQDLRESKAEYMQLIYDRDPSLPMNLDESVSSFDDLRINVSKRLYTQNFQNRRRARIPIGGDYPTDMERHIHIIDYNYEYILVEAGKRTPAVFSIPLGDGLELECVLDKRLAEDKRLYKVNNYRKLHDDAVLHEKLKAWLCAHMHQKESVADTTQVSLKRQRMQAVDEFSEMDYL
;
A
#
# COMPACT_ATOMS: atom_id res chain seq x y z
N MET A 1 23.43 25.96 -30.72
CA MET A 1 22.66 25.09 -31.62
C MET A 1 23.16 23.68 -31.38
N GLU A 2 22.76 23.11 -30.25
CA GLU A 2 23.06 21.72 -29.91
C GLU A 2 21.97 20.82 -30.50
N ARG A 3 22.40 19.87 -31.33
CA ARG A 3 21.50 18.89 -31.91
C ARG A 3 21.18 17.83 -30.83
N GLU A 4 19.98 17.85 -30.31
CA GLU A 4 19.45 16.80 -29.43
C GLU A 4 19.54 15.43 -30.09
N CYS A 5 20.09 14.47 -29.36
CA CYS A 5 20.28 13.09 -29.80
C CYS A 5 18.89 12.38 -29.93
N PRO A 6 18.54 11.82 -31.08
CA PRO A 6 17.24 11.16 -31.32
C PRO A 6 16.93 9.98 -30.38
N LYS A 7 17.93 9.38 -29.74
CA LYS A 7 17.77 8.26 -28.78
C LYS A 7 17.17 8.69 -27.44
N ARG A 8 17.31 9.95 -27.02
CA ARG A 8 16.70 10.50 -25.79
C ARG A 8 15.15 10.50 -25.84
N ARG A 9 14.55 10.73 -27.01
CA ARG A 9 13.08 10.70 -27.19
C ARG A 9 12.48 9.29 -27.21
N ALA A 10 13.23 8.27 -27.52
CA ALA A 10 12.71 6.90 -27.57
C ALA A 10 12.57 6.28 -26.16
N PHE A 11 13.51 6.55 -25.26
CA PHE A 11 13.51 5.92 -23.92
C PHE A 11 12.45 6.52 -22.95
N MET A 12 12.22 7.83 -23.01
CA MET A 12 11.08 8.45 -22.29
C MET A 12 9.71 8.03 -22.85
N ARG A 13 9.64 7.61 -24.12
CA ARG A 13 8.40 7.08 -24.74
C ARG A 13 8.11 5.61 -24.36
N TYR A 14 9.11 4.81 -24.05
CA TYR A 14 8.90 3.37 -23.79
C TYR A 14 8.40 3.07 -22.37
N GLY A 15 8.82 3.80 -21.34
CA GLY A 15 8.31 3.62 -19.97
C GLY A 15 6.88 4.17 -19.79
N ASN A 16 6.66 5.41 -20.17
CA ASN A 16 5.35 6.08 -20.00
C ASN A 16 4.32 5.69 -21.08
N GLY A 17 4.75 5.26 -22.26
CA GLY A 17 3.84 4.91 -23.37
C GLY A 17 3.01 3.66 -23.12
N TRP A 18 3.57 2.65 -22.50
CA TRP A 18 2.85 1.40 -22.20
C TRP A 18 1.87 1.57 -21.04
N GLU A 19 2.23 2.33 -20.03
CA GLU A 19 1.31 2.67 -18.92
C GLU A 19 0.20 3.61 -19.38
N GLU A 20 0.52 4.60 -20.21
CA GLU A 20 -0.46 5.53 -20.77
C GLU A 20 -1.39 4.83 -21.79
N GLU A 21 -0.89 3.92 -22.59
CA GLU A 21 -1.69 3.13 -23.51
C GLU A 21 -2.51 2.05 -22.79
N ALA A 22 -1.96 1.43 -21.75
CA ALA A 22 -2.69 0.55 -20.84
C ALA A 22 -3.77 1.30 -20.05
N MET A 23 -3.48 2.52 -19.57
CA MET A 23 -4.47 3.39 -18.94
C MET A 23 -5.53 3.88 -19.93
N LYS A 24 -5.15 4.29 -21.15
CA LYS A 24 -6.09 4.68 -22.21
C LYS A 24 -6.96 3.49 -22.65
N LYS A 25 -6.39 2.29 -22.76
CA LYS A 25 -7.13 1.07 -23.07
C LYS A 25 -8.08 0.68 -21.93
N ARG A 26 -7.63 0.76 -20.66
CA ARG A 26 -8.48 0.57 -19.48
C ARG A 26 -9.57 1.64 -19.38
N LYS A 27 -9.25 2.91 -19.65
CA LYS A 27 -10.23 4.00 -19.66
C LYS A 27 -11.31 3.77 -20.73
N ARG A 28 -10.96 3.25 -21.91
CA ARG A 28 -11.92 2.85 -22.97
C ARG A 28 -12.79 1.65 -22.60
N GLU A 29 -12.26 0.68 -21.87
CA GLU A 29 -13.02 -0.49 -21.41
C GLU A 29 -14.08 -0.14 -20.35
N TYR A 30 -13.86 0.90 -19.52
CA TYR A 30 -14.76 1.25 -18.42
C TYR A 30 -15.63 2.50 -18.65
N THR A 31 -15.40 3.30 -19.69
CA THR A 31 -16.10 4.61 -19.90
C THR A 31 -16.99 4.69 -21.13
N GLY A 32 -17.12 3.65 -21.92
CA GLY A 32 -18.00 3.66 -23.09
C GLY A 32 -19.47 3.37 -22.73
N LYS A 33 -20.45 3.98 -23.48
CA LYS A 33 -21.90 3.69 -23.32
C LYS A 33 -22.23 2.20 -23.29
N TRP A 34 -21.46 1.38 -24.01
CA TRP A 34 -21.63 -0.08 -24.03
C TRP A 34 -21.17 -0.74 -22.71
N ALA A 35 -20.08 -0.26 -22.12
CA ALA A 35 -19.59 -0.72 -20.81
C ALA A 35 -20.60 -0.38 -19.70
N GLU A 36 -21.17 0.82 -19.73
CA GLU A 36 -22.22 1.22 -18.79
C GLU A 36 -23.47 0.33 -18.92
N TRP A 37 -23.91 0.04 -20.16
CA TRP A 37 -25.05 -0.84 -20.39
C TRP A 37 -24.77 -2.26 -19.89
N LYS A 38 -23.59 -2.80 -20.17
CA LYS A 38 -23.17 -4.13 -19.68
C LYS A 38 -23.16 -4.17 -18.14
N ASN A 39 -22.61 -3.15 -17.48
CA ASN A 39 -22.57 -3.06 -16.03
C ASN A 39 -23.97 -3.00 -15.42
N ARG A 40 -24.87 -2.25 -16.02
CA ARG A 40 -26.28 -2.19 -15.61
C ARG A 40 -26.99 -3.53 -15.80
N ALA A 41 -26.76 -4.21 -16.91
CA ALA A 41 -27.35 -5.52 -17.18
C ALA A 41 -26.91 -6.57 -16.13
N TRP A 42 -25.62 -6.63 -15.81
CA TRP A 42 -25.12 -7.49 -14.74
C TRP A 42 -25.71 -7.14 -13.36
N LEU A 43 -25.88 -5.86 -13.08
CA LEU A 43 -26.48 -5.40 -11.83
C LEU A 43 -27.94 -5.84 -11.71
N TYR A 44 -28.75 -5.61 -12.74
CA TYR A 44 -30.16 -6.04 -12.73
C TYR A 44 -30.31 -7.56 -12.67
N PHE A 45 -29.45 -8.30 -13.40
CA PHE A 45 -29.39 -9.75 -13.32
C PHE A 45 -29.06 -10.22 -11.89
N ASN A 46 -28.05 -9.61 -11.26
CA ASN A 46 -27.66 -9.94 -9.88
C ASN A 46 -28.80 -9.64 -8.89
N ILE A 47 -29.44 -8.48 -8.98
CA ILE A 47 -30.55 -8.13 -8.10
C ILE A 47 -31.70 -9.16 -8.26
N GLY A 48 -32.11 -9.45 -9.47
CA GLY A 48 -33.19 -10.43 -9.75
C GLY A 48 -32.84 -11.81 -9.21
N TRP A 49 -31.60 -12.29 -9.47
CA TRP A 49 -31.21 -13.62 -9.01
C TRP A 49 -31.00 -13.67 -7.48
N THR A 50 -30.56 -12.59 -6.88
CA THR A 50 -30.46 -12.47 -5.40
C THR A 50 -31.84 -12.58 -4.75
N ILE A 51 -32.87 -11.93 -5.31
CA ILE A 51 -34.25 -12.02 -4.82
C ILE A 51 -34.75 -13.48 -4.95
N LEU A 52 -34.54 -14.12 -6.13
CA LEU A 52 -34.90 -15.49 -6.33
C LEU A 52 -34.21 -16.46 -5.36
N TYR A 53 -32.92 -16.25 -5.13
CA TYR A 53 -32.13 -16.98 -4.13
C TYR A 53 -32.71 -16.81 -2.72
N LEU A 54 -33.05 -15.59 -2.31
CA LEU A 54 -33.60 -15.33 -0.97
C LEU A 54 -34.99 -15.97 -0.80
N LEU A 55 -35.84 -15.93 -1.82
CA LEU A 55 -37.15 -16.62 -1.78
C LEU A 55 -36.96 -18.12 -1.58
N TRP A 56 -36.05 -18.75 -2.34
CA TRP A 56 -35.74 -20.16 -2.17
C TRP A 56 -35.19 -20.43 -0.75
N ARG A 57 -34.30 -19.60 -0.22
CA ARG A 57 -33.72 -19.73 1.14
C ARG A 57 -34.82 -19.68 2.20
N ILE A 58 -35.73 -18.70 2.14
CA ILE A 58 -36.81 -18.51 3.14
C ILE A 58 -37.80 -19.65 3.15
N PHE A 59 -38.26 -20.08 1.97
CA PHE A 59 -39.39 -21.01 1.89
C PHE A 59 -38.99 -22.49 1.88
N TYR A 60 -37.78 -22.84 1.47
CA TYR A 60 -37.41 -24.24 1.20
C TYR A 60 -36.23 -24.77 2.01
N THR A 61 -35.35 -23.90 2.53
CA THR A 61 -34.06 -24.39 3.02
C THR A 61 -33.87 -24.34 4.55
N VAL A 62 -34.81 -23.73 5.29
CA VAL A 62 -34.75 -23.67 6.75
C VAL A 62 -35.07 -25.05 7.33
N PRO A 63 -34.14 -25.67 8.10
CA PRO A 63 -34.26 -27.07 8.49
C PRO A 63 -35.09 -27.28 9.76
N VAL A 64 -36.34 -26.84 9.79
CA VAL A 64 -37.21 -26.93 10.99
C VAL A 64 -37.51 -28.37 11.43
N GLU A 65 -37.55 -29.31 10.48
CA GLU A 65 -37.80 -30.74 10.72
C GLU A 65 -36.62 -31.50 11.38
N TYR A 66 -35.41 -30.87 11.42
CA TYR A 66 -34.21 -31.47 11.99
C TYR A 66 -33.96 -31.04 13.46
N GLY A 67 -35.01 -30.50 14.12
CA GLY A 67 -34.98 -30.09 15.51
C GLY A 67 -34.61 -28.61 15.76
N ILE A 68 -34.81 -28.17 17.00
CA ILE A 68 -34.73 -26.76 17.37
C ILE A 68 -33.35 -26.14 17.08
N LEU A 69 -32.27 -26.88 17.37
CA LEU A 69 -30.91 -26.39 17.16
C LEU A 69 -30.62 -26.13 15.67
N SER A 70 -31.05 -27.04 14.79
CA SER A 70 -30.95 -26.91 13.36
C SER A 70 -31.78 -25.73 12.85
N ALA A 71 -33.03 -25.61 13.32
CA ALA A 71 -33.90 -24.48 12.95
C ALA A 71 -33.29 -23.13 13.34
N VAL A 72 -32.77 -23.01 14.56
CA VAL A 72 -32.12 -21.77 15.04
C VAL A 72 -30.88 -21.45 14.24
N ALA A 73 -30.00 -22.45 13.98
CA ALA A 73 -28.79 -22.25 13.19
C ALA A 73 -29.12 -21.82 11.74
N GLY A 74 -30.15 -22.43 11.13
CA GLY A 74 -30.63 -22.08 9.78
C GLY A 74 -31.22 -20.66 9.72
N ILE A 75 -32.03 -20.27 10.69
CA ILE A 75 -32.60 -18.92 10.78
C ILE A 75 -31.52 -17.87 10.99
N VAL A 76 -30.55 -18.13 11.87
CA VAL A 76 -29.41 -17.22 12.12
C VAL A 76 -28.61 -17.02 10.85
N LEU A 77 -28.27 -18.09 10.13
CA LEU A 77 -27.56 -17.98 8.85
C LEU A 77 -28.38 -17.17 7.83
N LEU A 78 -29.68 -17.48 7.67
CA LEU A 78 -30.56 -16.76 6.75
C LEU A 78 -30.65 -15.25 7.10
N ALA A 79 -30.79 -14.91 8.37
CA ALA A 79 -30.83 -13.51 8.81
C ALA A 79 -29.52 -12.76 8.43
N VAL A 80 -28.37 -13.40 8.60
CA VAL A 80 -27.08 -12.84 8.22
C VAL A 80 -26.94 -12.65 6.70
N GLU A 81 -27.44 -13.61 5.90
CA GLU A 81 -27.48 -13.51 4.44
C GLU A 81 -28.37 -12.34 3.98
N VAL A 82 -29.59 -12.23 4.52
CA VAL A 82 -30.53 -11.15 4.19
C VAL A 82 -29.89 -9.77 4.51
N LEU A 83 -29.32 -9.63 5.69
CA LEU A 83 -28.68 -8.38 6.10
C LEU A 83 -27.45 -8.03 5.25
N GLY A 84 -26.66 -9.03 4.86
CA GLY A 84 -25.53 -8.85 3.95
C GLY A 84 -25.96 -8.41 2.55
N MET A 85 -27.07 -8.94 2.05
CA MET A 85 -27.62 -8.54 0.75
C MET A 85 -28.25 -7.14 0.77
N LEU A 86 -28.89 -6.75 1.87
CA LEU A 86 -29.36 -5.36 2.04
C LEU A 86 -28.19 -4.36 2.03
N GLU A 87 -27.07 -4.69 2.67
CA GLU A 87 -25.83 -3.90 2.60
C GLU A 87 -25.31 -3.78 1.16
N ALA A 88 -25.30 -4.90 0.42
CA ALA A 88 -24.88 -4.90 -0.97
C ALA A 88 -25.81 -4.04 -1.85
N PHE A 89 -27.13 -4.06 -1.62
CA PHE A 89 -28.08 -3.24 -2.37
C PHE A 89 -27.89 -1.74 -2.12
N VAL A 90 -27.57 -1.32 -0.89
CA VAL A 90 -27.23 0.08 -0.59
C VAL A 90 -25.98 0.48 -1.38
N HIS A 91 -24.97 -0.38 -1.41
CA HIS A 91 -23.77 -0.15 -2.20
C HIS A 91 -24.04 -0.08 -3.70
N TYR A 92 -24.82 -0.99 -4.25
CA TYR A 92 -25.24 -0.97 -5.65
C TYR A 92 -26.04 0.28 -6.02
N PHE A 93 -26.90 0.76 -5.13
CA PHE A 93 -27.61 2.02 -5.33
C PHE A 93 -26.66 3.21 -5.47
N ASN A 94 -25.63 3.27 -4.63
CA ASN A 94 -24.60 4.32 -4.71
C ASN A 94 -23.82 4.25 -6.02
N MET A 95 -23.45 3.04 -6.45
CA MET A 95 -22.64 2.81 -7.65
C MET A 95 -23.40 3.03 -8.96
N TYR A 96 -24.73 3.05 -8.93
CA TYR A 96 -25.55 3.18 -10.13
C TYR A 96 -25.30 4.46 -10.93
N ARG A 97 -24.96 5.57 -10.24
CA ARG A 97 -24.53 6.85 -10.83
C ARG A 97 -23.51 7.48 -9.91
N ILE A 98 -22.24 7.40 -10.27
CA ILE A 98 -21.16 8.01 -9.50
C ILE A 98 -21.03 9.48 -9.92
N GLU A 99 -21.05 10.38 -8.95
CA GLU A 99 -20.75 11.79 -9.14
C GLU A 99 -19.25 12.01 -8.88
N ASN A 100 -18.54 12.28 -9.96
CA ASN A 100 -17.13 12.68 -9.88
C ASN A 100 -17.04 14.19 -9.99
N HIS A 101 -16.25 14.78 -9.12
CA HIS A 101 -15.95 16.22 -9.15
C HIS A 101 -14.58 16.41 -9.81
N GLU A 102 -14.58 17.04 -11.00
CA GLU A 102 -13.34 17.48 -11.65
C GLU A 102 -12.83 18.73 -10.94
N VAL A 103 -11.52 18.92 -10.93
CA VAL A 103 -10.90 20.10 -10.30
C VAL A 103 -11.28 21.34 -11.10
N PRO A 104 -11.98 22.32 -10.51
CA PRO A 104 -12.38 23.52 -11.25
C PRO A 104 -11.19 24.46 -11.44
N GLU A 105 -11.15 25.12 -12.59
CA GLU A 105 -10.24 26.23 -12.82
C GLU A 105 -10.85 27.50 -12.23
N VAL A 106 -10.10 28.17 -11.37
CA VAL A 106 -10.52 29.36 -10.64
C VAL A 106 -9.42 30.42 -10.59
N PRO A 107 -9.77 31.72 -10.50
CA PRO A 107 -8.79 32.80 -10.34
C PRO A 107 -7.99 32.63 -9.04
N HIS A 108 -6.68 32.76 -9.13
CA HIS A 108 -5.78 32.58 -7.99
C HIS A 108 -5.91 33.69 -6.94
N GLU A 109 -6.37 34.87 -7.34
CA GLU A 109 -6.61 36.03 -6.47
C GLU A 109 -7.73 35.78 -5.46
N GLU A 110 -8.65 34.86 -5.77
CA GLU A 110 -9.79 34.48 -4.93
C GLU A 110 -9.46 33.47 -3.84
N PHE A 111 -8.21 32.98 -3.80
CA PHE A 111 -7.80 32.01 -2.80
C PHE A 111 -7.77 32.64 -1.40
N PRO A 112 -8.55 32.09 -0.42
CA PRO A 112 -8.65 32.63 0.94
C PRO A 112 -7.48 32.17 1.83
N ASP A 113 -7.44 32.68 3.06
CA ASP A 113 -6.54 32.17 4.09
C ASP A 113 -6.93 30.74 4.49
N VAL A 114 -5.91 29.91 4.81
CA VAL A 114 -6.07 28.51 5.21
C VAL A 114 -5.24 28.23 6.44
N ASP A 115 -5.87 27.71 7.49
CA ASP A 115 -5.17 27.13 8.64
C ASP A 115 -4.92 25.64 8.40
N VAL A 116 -3.69 25.19 8.61
CA VAL A 116 -3.30 23.78 8.47
C VAL A 116 -2.99 23.22 9.86
N PHE A 117 -3.81 22.27 10.32
CA PHE A 117 -3.68 21.66 11.63
C PHE A 117 -3.04 20.27 11.52
N ILE A 118 -1.89 20.08 12.15
CA ILE A 118 -1.20 18.79 12.26
C ILE A 118 -1.36 18.33 13.71
N ALA A 119 -2.28 17.39 13.95
CA ALA A 119 -2.56 16.88 15.29
C ALA A 119 -1.54 15.82 15.70
N THR A 120 -0.90 16.01 16.85
CA THR A 120 0.08 15.07 17.42
C THR A 120 -0.08 14.93 18.95
N TYR A 121 0.39 13.80 19.49
CA TYR A 121 0.39 13.52 20.93
C TYR A 121 1.71 12.90 21.39
N ASN A 122 2.12 11.77 20.81
CA ASN A 122 3.33 11.03 21.19
C ASN A 122 4.12 10.48 20.01
N GLU A 123 3.80 10.92 18.80
CA GLU A 123 4.51 10.51 17.61
C GLU A 123 5.97 11.01 17.61
N PRO A 124 6.93 10.23 17.08
CA PRO A 124 8.34 10.64 16.97
C PRO A 124 8.52 11.94 16.19
N VAL A 125 9.50 12.75 16.58
CA VAL A 125 9.80 14.04 15.92
C VAL A 125 10.20 13.85 14.45
N GLU A 126 10.91 12.76 14.15
CA GLU A 126 11.32 12.41 12.78
C GLU A 126 10.11 12.15 11.88
N LEU A 127 9.06 11.55 12.42
CA LEU A 127 7.80 11.33 11.69
C LEU A 127 7.09 12.65 11.43
N LEU A 128 6.98 13.50 12.46
CA LEU A 128 6.40 14.84 12.35
C LEU A 128 7.14 15.73 11.36
N TYR A 129 8.49 15.67 11.35
CA TYR A 129 9.30 16.43 10.39
C TYR A 129 8.83 16.20 8.95
N LYS A 130 8.54 14.97 8.55
CA LYS A 130 8.10 14.64 7.19
C LYS A 130 6.77 15.31 6.84
N THR A 131 5.80 15.25 7.75
CA THR A 131 4.48 15.86 7.56
C THR A 131 4.57 17.38 7.53
N VAL A 132 5.31 17.98 8.44
CA VAL A 132 5.55 19.45 8.46
C VAL A 132 6.27 19.90 7.19
N ASN A 133 7.31 19.16 6.77
CA ASN A 133 8.04 19.45 5.54
C ASN A 133 7.11 19.39 4.31
N GLY A 134 6.24 18.39 4.22
CA GLY A 134 5.21 18.33 3.18
C GLY A 134 4.27 19.55 3.21
N CYS A 135 3.79 19.95 4.40
CA CYS A 135 2.92 21.10 4.55
C CYS A 135 3.59 22.43 4.14
N VAL A 136 4.84 22.64 4.51
CA VAL A 136 5.62 23.85 4.13
C VAL A 136 5.80 23.95 2.61
N HIS A 137 5.94 22.78 1.94
CA HIS A 137 6.14 22.74 0.48
C HIS A 137 4.84 22.74 -0.31
N MET A 138 3.64 22.73 0.31
CA MET A 138 2.39 22.87 -0.42
C MET A 138 2.37 24.16 -1.22
N LYS A 139 2.00 24.10 -2.50
CA LYS A 139 1.85 25.26 -3.38
C LYS A 139 0.61 26.05 -3.00
N TYR A 140 0.74 27.37 -3.06
CA TYR A 140 -0.36 28.30 -2.87
C TYR A 140 -0.05 29.63 -3.58
N PRO A 141 -1.04 30.34 -4.15
CA PRO A 141 -0.76 31.57 -4.90
C PRO A 141 -0.07 32.64 -4.06
N ASP A 142 -0.51 32.81 -2.81
CA ASP A 142 0.12 33.66 -1.81
C ASP A 142 0.41 32.84 -0.56
N LYS A 143 1.67 32.50 -0.34
CA LYS A 143 2.13 31.69 0.79
C LYS A 143 1.84 32.33 2.15
N SER A 144 1.70 33.64 2.23
CA SER A 144 1.41 34.35 3.49
C SER A 144 0.00 34.04 4.03
N LYS A 145 -0.88 33.53 3.16
CA LYS A 145 -2.25 33.09 3.51
C LYS A 145 -2.30 31.66 4.05
N VAL A 146 -1.18 30.95 4.13
CA VAL A 146 -1.14 29.55 4.64
C VAL A 146 -0.50 29.53 6.01
N HIS A 147 -1.28 29.22 7.04
CA HIS A 147 -0.85 29.21 8.41
C HIS A 147 -0.79 27.76 8.93
N ILE A 148 0.43 27.24 9.14
CA ILE A 148 0.65 25.86 9.53
C ILE A 148 0.87 25.80 11.05
N TYR A 149 0.14 24.90 11.73
CA TYR A 149 0.21 24.74 13.18
C TYR A 149 0.45 23.28 13.57
N LEU A 150 1.48 23.04 14.38
CA LEU A 150 1.67 21.79 15.13
C LEU A 150 0.83 21.85 16.41
N CYS A 151 -0.26 21.09 16.43
CA CYS A 151 -1.17 20.97 17.57
C CYS A 151 -0.72 19.80 18.45
N ASP A 152 0.16 20.07 19.44
CA ASP A 152 0.81 19.05 20.27
C ASP A 152 0.10 18.87 21.61
N ASP A 153 -0.77 17.85 21.68
CA ASP A 153 -1.47 17.46 22.91
C ASP A 153 -0.52 16.87 23.99
N GLY A 154 0.76 16.67 23.67
CA GLY A 154 1.79 16.17 24.59
C GLY A 154 2.66 17.24 25.23
N GLY A 155 2.58 18.52 24.82
CA GLY A 155 3.37 19.64 25.36
C GLY A 155 4.89 19.42 25.26
N ARG A 156 5.40 18.85 24.14
CA ARG A 156 6.78 18.37 24.03
C ARG A 156 7.75 19.45 23.52
N GLU A 157 8.81 19.73 24.28
CA GLU A 157 9.81 20.72 23.88
C GLU A 157 10.51 20.41 22.55
N LYS A 158 10.77 19.13 22.26
CA LYS A 158 11.36 18.72 20.97
C LYS A 158 10.44 19.02 19.77
N VAL A 159 9.12 18.98 19.96
CA VAL A 159 8.14 19.32 18.91
C VAL A 159 8.06 20.83 18.75
N ARG A 160 8.13 21.59 19.86
CA ARG A 160 8.20 23.06 19.83
C ARG A 160 9.47 23.52 19.09
N GLU A 161 10.59 22.87 19.35
CA GLU A 161 11.84 23.16 18.63
C GLU A 161 11.74 22.86 17.14
N LEU A 162 11.13 21.73 16.76
CA LEU A 162 10.84 21.42 15.36
C LEU A 162 9.98 22.52 14.71
N ALA A 163 8.93 22.99 15.39
CA ALA A 163 8.07 24.05 14.87
C ALA A 163 8.86 25.33 14.60
N ARG A 164 9.76 25.71 15.54
CA ARG A 164 10.62 26.87 15.39
C ARG A 164 11.58 26.73 14.21
N GLN A 165 12.22 25.56 14.06
CA GLN A 165 13.16 25.29 12.95
C GLN A 165 12.48 25.32 11.59
N MET A 166 11.22 24.86 11.51
CA MET A 166 10.43 24.81 10.29
C MET A 166 9.64 26.10 10.01
N GLY A 167 9.69 27.09 10.93
CA GLY A 167 8.95 28.35 10.78
C GLY A 167 7.44 28.20 10.86
N VAL A 168 6.92 27.19 11.59
CA VAL A 168 5.47 26.94 11.75
C VAL A 168 5.01 27.25 13.18
N GLY A 169 3.71 27.45 13.36
CA GLY A 169 3.10 27.69 14.65
C GLY A 169 3.11 26.43 15.54
N TYR A 170 3.24 26.65 16.85
CA TYR A 170 3.14 25.58 17.83
C TYR A 170 1.99 25.88 18.79
N LEU A 171 1.08 24.95 18.95
CA LEU A 171 -0.07 25.04 19.85
C LEU A 171 -0.06 23.86 20.80
N ASP A 172 -0.04 24.14 22.10
CA ASP A 172 -0.20 23.15 23.18
C ASP A 172 -1.33 23.59 24.11
N ARG A 173 -1.76 22.71 24.98
CA ARG A 173 -2.81 22.98 25.96
C ARG A 173 -2.55 22.24 27.27
N GLU A 174 -3.06 22.77 28.37
CA GLU A 174 -2.88 22.18 29.69
C GLU A 174 -3.85 21.03 29.96
N ASP A 175 -5.08 21.13 29.46
CA ASP A 175 -6.07 20.06 29.58
C ASP A 175 -5.98 19.12 28.37
N HIS A 176 -6.26 17.84 28.61
CA HIS A 176 -6.27 16.83 27.53
C HIS A 176 -7.69 16.28 27.28
N GLU A 177 -8.74 17.04 27.67
CA GLU A 177 -10.11 16.62 27.47
C GLU A 177 -10.46 16.52 25.98
N GLY A 178 -11.21 15.49 25.61
CA GLY A 178 -11.63 15.26 24.22
C GLY A 178 -10.50 14.75 23.29
N ALA A 179 -9.31 14.45 23.79
CA ALA A 179 -8.17 13.92 23.00
C ALA A 179 -7.95 14.73 21.69
N LYS A 180 -7.81 14.06 20.52
CA LYS A 180 -7.59 14.73 19.24
C LYS A 180 -8.64 15.81 18.92
N ALA A 181 -9.92 15.55 19.15
CA ALA A 181 -10.99 16.53 18.90
C ALA A 181 -10.83 17.76 19.81
N GLY A 182 -10.50 17.58 21.09
CA GLY A 182 -10.24 18.67 22.01
C GLY A 182 -9.02 19.50 21.58
N ASN A 183 -7.95 18.85 21.15
CA ASN A 183 -6.75 19.50 20.62
C ASN A 183 -7.07 20.35 19.36
N LEU A 184 -7.82 19.79 18.42
CA LEU A 184 -8.25 20.52 17.22
C LEU A 184 -9.23 21.66 17.55
N ASN A 185 -10.09 21.52 18.58
CA ASN A 185 -10.97 22.60 19.06
C ASN A 185 -10.19 23.73 19.70
N HIS A 186 -9.11 23.44 20.43
CA HIS A 186 -8.20 24.45 20.92
C HIS A 186 -7.58 25.24 19.77
N ALA A 187 -7.03 24.55 18.77
CA ALA A 187 -6.50 25.20 17.56
C ALA A 187 -7.58 26.06 16.86
N LEU A 188 -8.80 25.54 16.72
CA LEU A 188 -9.93 26.25 16.14
C LEU A 188 -10.24 27.58 16.87
N SER A 189 -10.09 27.59 18.21
CA SER A 189 -10.41 28.76 19.04
C SER A 189 -9.37 29.89 18.99
N VAL A 190 -8.14 29.59 18.60
CA VAL A 190 -7.00 30.53 18.58
C VAL A 190 -6.58 30.96 17.16
N THR A 191 -7.25 30.45 16.15
CA THR A 191 -6.99 30.71 14.72
C THR A 191 -8.24 31.24 14.03
N ASN A 192 -8.14 31.85 12.83
CA ASN A 192 -9.25 32.59 12.23
C ASN A 192 -9.48 32.37 10.73
N SER A 193 -8.64 31.61 10.02
CA SER A 193 -8.80 31.40 8.57
C SER A 193 -10.14 30.73 8.23
N PRO A 194 -10.80 31.09 7.12
CA PRO A 194 -12.11 30.55 6.75
C PRO A 194 -12.08 29.05 6.40
N LEU A 195 -10.93 28.53 5.99
CA LEU A 195 -10.75 27.12 5.65
C LEU A 195 -9.71 26.48 6.57
N ILE A 196 -9.92 25.21 6.90
CA ILE A 196 -9.05 24.43 7.78
C ILE A 196 -8.68 23.12 7.09
N ALA A 197 -7.39 22.90 6.86
CA ALA A 197 -6.87 21.61 6.42
C ALA A 197 -6.41 20.78 7.63
N THR A 198 -6.83 19.52 7.72
CA THR A 198 -6.46 18.63 8.83
C THR A 198 -5.59 17.48 8.38
N PHE A 199 -4.47 17.25 9.11
CA PHE A 199 -3.56 16.12 8.89
C PHE A 199 -3.27 15.39 10.20
N ASP A 200 -3.22 14.06 10.11
CA ASP A 200 -2.59 13.25 11.14
C ASP A 200 -1.07 13.42 11.09
N ALA A 201 -0.40 13.16 12.20
CA ALA A 201 1.04 13.33 12.35
C ALA A 201 1.90 12.56 11.33
N ASP A 202 1.37 11.55 10.70
CA ASP A 202 2.02 10.67 9.73
C ASP A 202 1.47 10.78 8.30
N MET A 203 0.59 11.76 8.03
CA MET A 203 0.02 12.01 6.70
C MET A 203 0.73 13.16 6.01
N ILE A 204 1.58 12.85 5.04
CA ILE A 204 2.43 13.80 4.32
C ILE A 204 1.65 14.30 3.11
N PRO A 205 1.29 15.60 3.04
CA PRO A 205 0.61 16.15 1.87
C PRO A 205 1.58 16.29 0.68
N LYS A 206 0.99 16.16 -0.51
CA LYS A 206 1.67 16.54 -1.75
C LYS A 206 1.64 18.04 -1.95
N SER A 207 2.54 18.55 -2.77
CA SER A 207 2.64 19.98 -3.06
C SER A 207 1.35 20.59 -3.61
N ASP A 208 0.54 19.82 -4.32
CA ASP A 208 -0.70 20.33 -4.95
C ASP A 208 -1.94 20.25 -4.03
N PHE A 209 -1.85 19.79 -2.79
CA PHE A 209 -2.99 19.57 -1.90
C PHE A 209 -3.90 20.79 -1.79
N LEU A 210 -3.36 21.96 -1.40
CA LEU A 210 -4.17 23.17 -1.23
C LEU A 210 -4.68 23.71 -2.55
N MET A 211 -3.88 23.67 -3.61
CA MET A 211 -4.29 24.13 -4.94
C MET A 211 -5.53 23.40 -5.42
N VAL A 212 -5.58 22.08 -5.25
CA VAL A 212 -6.72 21.25 -5.67
C VAL A 212 -7.92 21.45 -4.74
N MET A 213 -7.72 21.36 -3.42
CA MET A 213 -8.82 21.33 -2.46
C MET A 213 -9.52 22.68 -2.32
N VAL A 214 -8.76 23.80 -2.34
CA VAL A 214 -9.31 25.16 -2.20
C VAL A 214 -10.06 25.58 -3.45
N SER A 215 -9.64 25.13 -4.65
CA SER A 215 -10.33 25.47 -5.90
C SER A 215 -11.82 25.13 -5.88
N TYR A 216 -12.22 24.04 -5.23
CA TYR A 216 -13.64 23.67 -5.11
C TYR A 216 -14.45 24.68 -4.27
N PHE A 217 -13.87 25.17 -3.15
CA PHE A 217 -14.52 26.17 -2.30
C PHE A 217 -14.66 27.48 -3.04
N VAL A 218 -13.59 27.93 -3.70
CA VAL A 218 -13.59 29.17 -4.49
C VAL A 218 -14.61 29.09 -5.63
N ALA A 219 -14.63 28.00 -6.39
CA ALA A 219 -15.60 27.80 -7.47
C ALA A 219 -17.05 27.85 -6.98
N GLN A 220 -17.33 27.24 -5.82
CA GLN A 220 -18.67 27.26 -5.23
C GLN A 220 -19.04 28.67 -4.73
N GLU A 221 -18.10 29.40 -4.15
CA GLU A 221 -18.32 30.77 -3.70
C GLU A 221 -18.62 31.72 -4.88
N ILE A 222 -17.85 31.60 -5.97
CA ILE A 222 -18.13 32.36 -7.22
C ILE A 222 -19.55 32.06 -7.72
N LYS A 223 -19.94 30.78 -7.74
CA LYS A 223 -21.27 30.34 -8.15
C LYS A 223 -22.38 30.89 -7.25
N ASN A 224 -22.14 30.93 -5.95
CA ASN A 224 -23.07 31.41 -4.95
C ASN A 224 -23.33 32.92 -5.08
N ARG A 225 -22.38 33.72 -5.64
CA ARG A 225 -22.57 35.17 -5.87
C ARG A 225 -23.66 35.45 -6.90
N GLU A 226 -23.88 34.51 -7.82
CA GLU A 226 -24.91 34.61 -8.86
C GLU A 226 -26.28 34.07 -8.44
N LEU A 227 -26.37 33.44 -7.26
CA LEU A 227 -27.58 32.77 -6.77
C LEU A 227 -28.26 33.56 -5.64
N ASP A 228 -29.60 33.46 -5.60
CA ASP A 228 -30.38 33.92 -4.44
C ASP A 228 -29.91 33.19 -3.17
N GLU A 229 -30.00 33.85 -2.01
CA GLU A 229 -29.53 33.37 -0.73
C GLU A 229 -30.04 31.94 -0.38
N LYS A 230 -31.32 31.67 -0.72
CA LYS A 230 -32.00 30.37 -0.47
C LYS A 230 -31.49 29.23 -1.35
N ASP A 231 -30.90 29.57 -2.51
CA ASP A 231 -30.41 28.60 -3.49
C ASP A 231 -28.89 28.39 -3.39
N ARG A 232 -28.20 29.14 -2.51
CA ARG A 232 -26.77 29.03 -2.26
C ARG A 232 -26.43 27.69 -1.61
N VAL A 233 -25.38 27.05 -2.15
CA VAL A 233 -24.85 25.79 -1.63
C VAL A 233 -23.57 26.08 -0.85
N LYS A 234 -23.51 25.61 0.39
CA LYS A 234 -22.31 25.75 1.23
C LYS A 234 -21.59 24.41 1.33
N ILE A 235 -20.28 24.41 1.02
CA ILE A 235 -19.43 23.23 1.19
C ILE A 235 -19.02 23.14 2.66
N GLY A 236 -19.27 21.96 3.27
CA GLY A 236 -18.86 21.69 4.65
C GLY A 236 -17.42 21.15 4.70
N PHE A 237 -17.14 20.07 3.98
CA PHE A 237 -15.80 19.53 3.84
C PHE A 237 -15.60 18.75 2.54
N ILE A 238 -14.34 18.65 2.13
CA ILE A 238 -13.92 17.83 1.00
C ILE A 238 -12.87 16.83 1.50
N GLN A 239 -13.09 15.54 1.22
CA GLN A 239 -12.20 14.45 1.62
C GLN A 239 -11.35 13.98 0.44
N SER A 240 -10.03 14.06 0.56
CA SER A 240 -9.09 13.35 -0.31
C SER A 240 -8.82 11.93 0.22
N PRO A 241 -8.52 10.94 -0.62
CA PRO A 241 -8.19 9.59 -0.17
C PRO A 241 -7.00 9.60 0.81
N GLN A 242 -7.10 8.81 1.89
CA GLN A 242 -5.90 8.43 2.62
C GLN A 242 -5.21 7.32 1.82
N SER A 243 -3.97 7.55 1.44
CA SER A 243 -3.10 6.59 0.78
C SER A 243 -1.89 6.31 1.67
N PHE A 244 -1.13 5.26 1.36
CA PHE A 244 -0.02 4.84 2.21
C PHE A 244 1.22 4.59 1.37
N TYR A 245 2.38 5.02 1.87
CA TYR A 245 3.66 4.84 1.18
C TYR A 245 4.36 3.53 1.54
N ASN A 246 3.92 2.85 2.62
CA ASN A 246 4.38 1.52 2.97
C ASN A 246 3.30 0.47 2.67
N PRO A 247 3.67 -0.78 2.36
CA PRO A 247 2.71 -1.86 2.24
C PRO A 247 1.99 -2.10 3.56
N ASP A 248 0.69 -2.38 3.49
CA ASP A 248 -0.04 -2.84 4.66
C ASP A 248 0.36 -4.28 5.04
N LEU A 249 -0.12 -4.74 6.20
CA LEU A 249 0.21 -6.07 6.69
C LEU A 249 -0.31 -7.21 5.79
N PHE A 250 -1.38 -7.00 5.03
CA PHE A 250 -1.89 -8.02 4.09
C PHE A 250 -0.95 -8.14 2.89
N GLN A 251 -0.51 -6.99 2.36
CA GLN A 251 0.49 -6.96 1.31
C GLN A 251 1.80 -7.59 1.80
N PHE A 252 2.31 -7.12 2.94
CA PHE A 252 3.61 -7.53 3.48
C PHE A 252 3.63 -8.99 3.94
N ASN A 253 2.77 -9.39 4.90
CA ASN A 253 2.83 -10.72 5.50
C ASN A 253 2.47 -11.86 4.55
N LEU A 254 1.74 -11.56 3.45
CA LEU A 254 1.35 -12.55 2.45
C LEU A 254 2.17 -12.50 1.16
N PHE A 255 3.29 -11.75 1.15
CA PHE A 255 4.14 -11.57 -0.03
C PHE A 255 3.37 -11.08 -1.25
N SER A 256 2.53 -10.07 -1.07
CA SER A 256 1.58 -9.58 -2.07
C SER A 256 1.72 -8.09 -2.40
N GLU A 257 2.86 -7.46 -2.06
CA GLU A 257 3.12 -6.03 -2.21
C GLU A 257 2.96 -5.53 -3.65
N GLY A 258 3.40 -6.31 -4.62
CA GLY A 258 3.27 -5.96 -6.04
C GLY A 258 1.95 -6.42 -6.69
N ARG A 259 0.99 -6.99 -5.95
CA ARG A 259 -0.16 -7.70 -6.52
C ARG A 259 -1.53 -7.26 -6.02
N ILE A 260 -1.60 -6.70 -4.85
CA ILE A 260 -2.87 -6.23 -4.27
C ILE A 260 -2.76 -4.78 -3.84
N PRO A 261 -3.82 -3.97 -4.00
CA PRO A 261 -3.87 -2.62 -3.45
C PRO A 261 -3.92 -2.68 -1.93
N ASN A 262 -3.67 -1.53 -1.29
CA ASN A 262 -3.85 -1.38 0.15
C ASN A 262 -5.29 -1.74 0.55
N GLU A 263 -5.48 -2.38 1.69
CA GLU A 263 -6.80 -2.83 2.17
C GLU A 263 -7.79 -1.65 2.34
N GLN A 264 -7.30 -0.44 2.64
CA GLN A 264 -8.12 0.75 2.80
C GLN A 264 -8.47 1.45 1.47
N ASP A 265 -7.80 1.13 0.36
CA ASP A 265 -8.07 1.73 -0.95
C ASP A 265 -9.52 1.53 -1.39
N TYR A 266 -10.12 0.39 -1.07
CA TYR A 266 -11.54 0.15 -1.34
C TYR A 266 -12.44 1.19 -0.67
N PHE A 267 -12.18 1.51 0.60
CA PHE A 267 -12.98 2.48 1.32
C PHE A 267 -12.83 3.88 0.73
N TYR A 268 -11.61 4.35 0.52
CA TYR A 268 -11.36 5.72 0.08
C TYR A 268 -11.60 5.95 -1.41
N LYS A 269 -11.21 5.00 -2.27
CA LYS A 269 -11.27 5.18 -3.74
C LYS A 269 -12.56 4.67 -4.37
N ASP A 270 -13.37 3.90 -3.64
CA ASP A 270 -14.65 3.39 -4.13
C ASP A 270 -15.81 3.80 -3.23
N VAL A 271 -15.89 3.34 -1.99
CA VAL A 271 -17.04 3.60 -1.11
C VAL A 271 -17.28 5.09 -0.87
N GLN A 272 -16.22 5.87 -0.60
CA GLN A 272 -16.34 7.31 -0.36
C GLN A 272 -16.85 8.06 -1.60
N ILE A 273 -16.27 7.77 -2.76
CA ILE A 273 -16.63 8.43 -4.03
C ILE A 273 -18.10 8.14 -4.41
N THR A 274 -18.55 6.90 -4.23
CA THR A 274 -19.93 6.52 -4.55
C THR A 274 -20.97 7.19 -3.64
N ARG A 275 -20.55 7.72 -2.49
CA ARG A 275 -21.41 8.44 -1.52
C ARG A 275 -21.60 9.91 -1.82
N ASN A 276 -20.88 10.49 -2.78
CA ASN A 276 -21.07 11.89 -3.20
C ASN A 276 -22.53 12.18 -3.55
N LYS A 277 -23.14 11.33 -4.37
CA LYS A 277 -24.54 11.44 -4.80
C LYS A 277 -25.54 11.59 -3.65
N SER A 278 -25.28 10.98 -2.53
CA SER A 278 -26.18 10.98 -1.37
C SER A 278 -25.76 11.95 -0.26
N ASN A 279 -24.73 12.77 -0.49
CA ASN A 279 -24.16 13.65 0.54
C ASN A 279 -23.95 12.92 1.87
N SER A 280 -23.30 11.74 1.80
CA SER A 280 -23.05 10.86 2.96
C SER A 280 -21.59 10.40 3.06
N VAL A 281 -20.68 11.20 2.49
CA VAL A 281 -19.25 11.00 2.60
C VAL A 281 -18.81 11.09 4.06
N ILE A 282 -17.95 10.20 4.47
CA ILE A 282 -17.42 10.17 5.83
C ILE A 282 -16.21 11.11 5.90
N TYR A 283 -16.19 11.99 6.89
CA TYR A 283 -15.00 12.71 7.27
C TYR A 283 -14.01 11.73 7.91
N GLY A 284 -12.83 11.58 7.34
CA GLY A 284 -11.82 10.58 7.73
C GLY A 284 -10.79 11.08 8.74
N GLY A 285 -10.93 12.29 9.27
CA GLY A 285 -10.06 12.86 10.30
C GLY A 285 -8.71 13.41 9.83
N SER A 286 -8.34 13.17 8.56
CA SER A 286 -7.10 13.63 7.93
C SER A 286 -7.31 13.80 6.43
N ASN A 287 -6.38 14.50 5.74
CA ASN A 287 -6.42 14.75 4.30
C ASN A 287 -7.72 15.45 3.86
N THR A 288 -8.21 16.36 4.66
CA THR A 288 -9.52 16.99 4.50
C THR A 288 -9.39 18.49 4.58
N LEU A 289 -10.12 19.21 3.72
CA LEU A 289 -10.32 20.63 3.83
C LEU A 289 -11.76 20.92 4.31
N ILE A 290 -11.92 21.71 5.36
CA ILE A 290 -13.18 21.92 6.08
C ILE A 290 -13.47 23.41 6.17
N SER A 291 -14.73 23.80 6.01
CA SER A 291 -15.24 25.15 6.28
C SER A 291 -15.24 25.43 7.77
N ARG A 292 -14.60 26.50 8.21
CA ARG A 292 -14.68 26.98 9.61
C ARG A 292 -16.11 27.32 10.01
N GLU A 293 -16.90 27.91 9.12
CA GLU A 293 -18.30 28.21 9.36
C GLU A 293 -19.08 26.94 9.71
N ALA A 294 -18.88 25.86 8.91
CA ALA A 294 -19.53 24.59 9.15
C ALA A 294 -19.14 23.96 10.50
N LEU A 295 -17.86 24.05 10.90
CA LEU A 295 -17.41 23.60 12.21
C LEU A 295 -18.02 24.42 13.33
N ASN A 296 -18.04 25.73 13.23
CA ASN A 296 -18.61 26.61 14.26
C ASN A 296 -20.11 26.37 14.47
N GLU A 297 -20.86 26.13 13.40
CA GLU A 297 -22.30 25.84 13.47
C GLU A 297 -22.64 24.53 14.18
N VAL A 298 -21.71 23.55 14.17
CA VAL A 298 -21.90 22.28 14.85
C VAL A 298 -21.23 22.24 16.24
N GLY A 299 -20.57 23.34 16.65
CA GLY A 299 -19.90 23.47 17.92
C GLY A 299 -18.47 22.87 17.95
N GLY A 300 -17.80 22.88 16.80
CA GLY A 300 -16.45 22.35 16.62
C GLY A 300 -16.38 20.85 16.35
N PHE A 301 -15.21 20.27 16.52
CA PHE A 301 -15.00 18.84 16.42
C PHE A 301 -15.66 18.10 17.59
N TYR A 302 -16.39 17.04 17.32
CA TYR A 302 -17.21 16.34 18.30
C TYR A 302 -16.36 15.55 19.31
N THR A 303 -16.38 15.95 20.59
CA THR A 303 -15.50 15.36 21.63
C THR A 303 -16.08 14.13 22.33
N LYS A 304 -17.38 13.82 22.13
CA LYS A 304 -18.07 12.76 22.90
C LYS A 304 -18.06 11.39 22.22
N SER A 305 -17.29 11.19 21.14
CA SER A 305 -17.12 9.91 20.44
C SER A 305 -15.65 9.56 20.29
N ILE A 306 -15.34 8.26 20.26
CA ILE A 306 -13.99 7.74 19.98
C ILE A 306 -13.58 8.00 18.51
N THR A 307 -14.58 8.08 17.61
CA THR A 307 -14.42 8.51 16.20
C THR A 307 -15.08 9.89 16.08
N GLU A 308 -14.31 10.89 16.47
CA GLU A 308 -14.73 12.30 16.46
C GLU A 308 -15.00 12.80 15.05
N ASP A 309 -14.22 12.33 14.10
CA ASP A 309 -14.27 12.58 12.68
C ASP A 309 -15.62 12.11 12.09
N PHE A 310 -15.93 10.84 12.23
CA PHE A 310 -17.20 10.26 11.79
C PHE A 310 -18.41 11.00 12.34
N ALA A 311 -18.36 11.37 13.64
CA ALA A 311 -19.44 12.12 14.29
C ALA A 311 -19.54 13.56 13.77
N THR A 312 -18.42 14.28 13.64
CA THR A 312 -18.36 15.65 13.14
C THR A 312 -18.89 15.74 11.72
N GLY A 313 -18.49 14.81 10.83
CA GLY A 313 -18.98 14.77 9.46
C GLY A 313 -20.50 14.61 9.37
N ILE A 314 -21.09 13.72 10.20
CA ILE A 314 -22.55 13.56 10.30
C ILE A 314 -23.23 14.86 10.75
N LEU A 315 -22.69 15.57 11.73
CA LEU A 315 -23.26 16.80 12.26
C LEU A 315 -23.26 17.92 11.20
N ILE A 316 -22.16 18.10 10.46
CA ILE A 316 -22.03 19.07 9.37
C ILE A 316 -23.08 18.78 8.29
N GLN A 317 -23.23 17.53 7.89
CA GLN A 317 -24.22 17.15 6.86
C GLN A 317 -25.67 17.30 7.37
N LYS A 318 -25.94 17.07 8.66
CA LYS A 318 -27.26 17.34 9.27
C LYS A 318 -27.65 18.83 9.22
N LYS A 319 -26.68 19.72 9.16
CA LYS A 319 -26.92 21.18 8.98
C LYS A 319 -27.21 21.57 7.54
N GLY A 320 -27.10 20.62 6.60
CA GLY A 320 -27.39 20.86 5.18
C GLY A 320 -26.17 21.21 4.33
N TYR A 321 -24.97 21.22 4.90
CA TYR A 321 -23.75 21.43 4.12
C TYR A 321 -23.50 20.29 3.13
N GLN A 322 -23.05 20.66 1.94
CA GLN A 322 -22.59 19.69 0.94
C GLN A 322 -21.18 19.21 1.30
N CYS A 323 -21.00 17.88 1.33
CA CYS A 323 -19.72 17.26 1.60
C CYS A 323 -19.45 16.18 0.56
N PHE A 324 -18.25 16.16 0.00
CA PHE A 324 -17.91 15.18 -1.02
C PHE A 324 -16.47 14.70 -0.93
N ALA A 325 -16.22 13.56 -1.57
CA ALA A 325 -14.89 12.98 -1.71
C ALA A 325 -14.39 13.17 -3.14
N ILE A 326 -13.09 13.39 -3.27
CA ILE A 326 -12.39 13.39 -4.56
C ILE A 326 -11.55 12.11 -4.70
N ASN A 327 -11.23 11.72 -5.92
CA ASN A 327 -10.46 10.50 -6.18
C ASN A 327 -8.95 10.75 -6.32
N THR A 328 -8.52 12.01 -6.25
CA THR A 328 -7.12 12.40 -6.35
C THR A 328 -6.42 12.18 -5.01
N VAL A 329 -5.35 11.39 -5.03
CA VAL A 329 -4.49 11.17 -3.85
C VAL A 329 -3.62 12.39 -3.65
N LEU A 330 -3.87 13.14 -2.59
CA LEU A 330 -3.17 14.39 -2.27
C LEU A 330 -2.33 14.31 -0.98
N ALA A 331 -2.34 13.17 -0.31
CA ALA A 331 -1.45 12.90 0.82
C ALA A 331 -1.24 11.41 0.98
N SER A 332 -0.08 11.03 1.53
CA SER A 332 0.28 9.65 1.80
C SER A 332 0.82 9.50 3.21
N GLY A 333 0.41 8.44 3.89
CA GLY A 333 0.75 8.20 5.28
C GLY A 333 1.37 6.84 5.54
N LEU A 334 1.46 6.50 6.83
CA LEU A 334 2.02 5.24 7.30
C LEU A 334 0.91 4.26 7.70
N SER A 335 0.84 3.11 7.03
CA SER A 335 -0.02 1.99 7.39
C SER A 335 0.51 1.30 8.66
N PRO A 336 -0.36 0.67 9.49
CA PRO A 336 0.09 -0.11 10.65
C PRO A 336 1.09 -1.21 10.27
N THR A 337 2.22 -1.27 11.00
CA THR A 337 3.31 -2.22 10.73
C THR A 337 3.29 -3.46 11.63
N THR A 338 2.44 -3.50 12.66
CA THR A 338 2.30 -4.64 13.57
C THR A 338 0.86 -5.12 13.65
N LEU A 339 0.65 -6.44 13.86
CA LEU A 339 -0.68 -7.04 14.01
C LEU A 339 -1.46 -6.39 15.17
N ARG A 340 -0.80 -6.11 16.28
CA ARG A 340 -1.41 -5.47 17.45
C ARG A 340 -1.90 -4.06 17.14
N SER A 341 -1.11 -3.27 16.40
CA SER A 341 -1.52 -1.93 15.96
C SER A 341 -2.72 -1.98 15.03
N LEU A 342 -2.74 -2.93 14.09
CA LEU A 342 -3.86 -3.16 13.19
C LEU A 342 -5.13 -3.52 13.97
N ILE A 343 -5.07 -4.50 14.88
CA ILE A 343 -6.22 -4.91 15.71
C ILE A 343 -6.74 -3.73 16.54
N ASN A 344 -5.84 -3.01 17.23
CA ASN A 344 -6.23 -1.86 18.05
C ASN A 344 -6.93 -0.77 17.22
N GLN A 345 -6.43 -0.48 16.03
CA GLN A 345 -7.02 0.48 15.10
C GLN A 345 -8.43 0.04 14.68
N ARG A 346 -8.62 -1.22 14.26
CA ARG A 346 -9.92 -1.75 13.82
C ARG A 346 -10.94 -1.80 14.98
N VAL A 347 -10.52 -2.23 16.15
CA VAL A 347 -11.36 -2.23 17.37
C VAL A 347 -11.80 -0.80 17.70
N ARG A 348 -10.90 0.18 17.64
CA ARG A 348 -11.21 1.59 17.86
C ARG A 348 -12.28 2.10 16.89
N TRP A 349 -12.08 1.86 15.60
CA TRP A 349 -13.01 2.28 14.56
C TRP A 349 -14.39 1.63 14.72
N ALA A 350 -14.44 0.32 14.93
CA ALA A 350 -15.70 -0.39 15.13
C ALA A 350 -16.49 0.16 16.32
N ARG A 351 -15.85 0.26 17.48
CA ARG A 351 -16.49 0.78 18.69
C ARG A 351 -16.92 2.23 18.51
N GLY A 352 -16.07 3.07 17.92
CA GLY A 352 -16.40 4.47 17.66
C GLY A 352 -17.59 4.64 16.72
N CYS A 353 -17.65 3.92 15.61
CA CYS A 353 -18.78 3.97 14.68
C CYS A 353 -20.08 3.49 15.31
N ILE A 354 -20.06 2.38 16.08
CA ILE A 354 -21.24 1.87 16.79
C ILE A 354 -21.69 2.87 17.86
N GLN A 355 -20.76 3.43 18.64
CA GLN A 355 -21.04 4.45 19.65
C GLN A 355 -21.67 5.70 19.04
N THR A 356 -21.11 6.20 17.93
CA THR A 356 -21.64 7.35 17.19
C THR A 356 -23.05 7.06 16.66
N GLY A 357 -23.27 5.86 16.10
CA GLY A 357 -24.60 5.46 15.63
C GLY A 357 -25.67 5.53 16.71
N ARG A 358 -25.35 5.10 17.93
CA ARG A 358 -26.27 5.19 19.08
C ARG A 358 -26.49 6.63 19.51
N LYS A 359 -25.45 7.46 19.63
CA LYS A 359 -25.50 8.84 20.08
C LYS A 359 -26.18 9.79 19.11
N MET A 360 -25.97 9.57 17.80
CA MET A 360 -26.50 10.45 16.75
C MET A 360 -27.96 10.19 16.37
N HIS A 361 -28.59 9.09 16.90
CA HIS A 361 -29.95 8.70 16.57
C HIS A 361 -30.26 8.78 15.07
N ILE A 362 -29.39 8.20 14.22
CA ILE A 362 -29.41 8.33 12.76
C ILE A 362 -30.79 8.03 12.18
N ILE A 363 -31.43 6.94 12.62
CA ILE A 363 -32.75 6.51 12.12
C ILE A 363 -33.82 7.57 12.38
N LEU A 364 -33.80 8.18 13.56
CA LEU A 364 -34.81 9.14 14.03
C LEU A 364 -34.52 10.58 13.55
N SER A 365 -33.38 10.85 12.96
CA SER A 365 -33.01 12.18 12.48
C SER A 365 -33.97 12.66 11.40
N ARG A 366 -34.56 13.84 11.56
CA ARG A 366 -35.44 14.47 10.55
C ARG A 366 -34.64 15.20 9.47
N ASN A 367 -33.42 15.62 9.77
CA ASN A 367 -32.56 16.43 8.89
C ASN A 367 -31.63 15.57 8.00
N MET A 368 -31.93 14.30 7.83
CA MET A 368 -31.18 13.39 6.97
C MET A 368 -32.12 12.74 5.97
N SER A 369 -31.70 12.69 4.72
CA SER A 369 -32.40 11.94 3.68
C SER A 369 -32.40 10.43 3.96
N PHE A 370 -33.32 9.68 3.37
CA PHE A 370 -33.34 8.22 3.47
C PHE A 370 -32.00 7.60 2.99
N SER A 371 -31.47 8.12 1.89
CA SER A 371 -30.19 7.67 1.33
C SER A 371 -29.01 7.89 2.28
N GLN A 372 -28.92 9.05 2.95
CA GLN A 372 -27.92 9.31 3.99
C GLN A 372 -28.04 8.32 5.15
N LYS A 373 -29.26 8.11 5.67
CA LYS A 373 -29.52 7.15 6.75
C LYS A 373 -29.08 5.74 6.37
N ALA A 374 -29.45 5.27 5.18
CA ALA A 374 -29.08 3.95 4.68
C ALA A 374 -27.56 3.78 4.60
N ASN A 375 -26.85 4.79 4.09
CA ASN A 375 -25.40 4.77 3.99
C ASN A 375 -24.68 4.77 5.36
N TYR A 376 -25.14 5.56 6.29
CA TYR A 376 -24.57 5.57 7.64
C TYR A 376 -24.87 4.29 8.42
N LEU A 377 -26.08 3.74 8.27
CA LEU A 377 -26.43 2.43 8.85
C LEU A 377 -25.57 1.31 8.23
N ALA A 378 -25.35 1.32 6.92
CA ALA A 378 -24.45 0.38 6.27
C ALA A 378 -23.01 0.49 6.80
N SER A 379 -22.51 1.72 7.06
CA SER A 379 -21.18 1.94 7.66
C SER A 379 -21.05 1.37 9.07
N ILE A 380 -22.11 1.47 9.87
CA ILE A 380 -22.14 0.89 11.22
C ILE A 380 -22.28 -0.63 11.13
N TRP A 381 -23.14 -1.12 10.23
CA TRP A 381 -23.37 -2.54 10.01
C TRP A 381 -22.13 -3.28 9.51
N TYR A 382 -21.29 -2.63 8.73
CA TYR A 382 -20.00 -3.17 8.28
C TYR A 382 -19.18 -3.78 9.42
N TRP A 383 -19.17 -3.18 10.60
CA TRP A 383 -18.42 -3.66 11.75
C TRP A 383 -18.93 -4.97 12.34
N TYR A 384 -20.16 -5.39 12.00
CA TYR A 384 -20.72 -6.69 12.35
C TYR A 384 -20.25 -7.80 11.37
N ALA A 385 -19.41 -7.50 10.39
CA ALA A 385 -18.83 -8.48 9.49
C ALA A 385 -18.10 -9.60 10.22
N SER A 386 -17.53 -9.33 11.41
CA SER A 386 -16.90 -10.33 12.28
C SER A 386 -17.88 -11.43 12.72
N TRP A 387 -19.12 -11.07 13.10
CA TRP A 387 -20.17 -12.02 13.46
C TRP A 387 -20.69 -12.76 12.24
N LYS A 388 -20.91 -12.06 11.12
CA LYS A 388 -21.26 -12.68 9.83
C LYS A 388 -20.23 -13.75 9.46
N ARG A 389 -18.94 -13.42 9.56
CA ARG A 389 -17.86 -14.32 9.18
C ARG A 389 -17.78 -15.56 10.07
N LEU A 390 -17.93 -15.40 11.38
CA LEU A 390 -18.02 -16.53 12.31
C LEU A 390 -19.16 -17.48 11.92
N ILE A 391 -20.35 -16.95 11.64
CA ILE A 391 -21.51 -17.75 11.26
C ILE A 391 -21.27 -18.50 9.96
N TYR A 392 -20.69 -17.84 8.93
CA TYR A 392 -20.36 -18.50 7.67
C TYR A 392 -19.32 -19.61 7.81
N ILE A 393 -18.30 -19.44 8.66
CA ILE A 393 -17.30 -20.48 8.91
C ILE A 393 -17.90 -21.63 9.72
N MET A 394 -18.69 -21.31 10.74
CA MET A 394 -19.28 -22.32 11.63
C MET A 394 -20.39 -23.15 10.96
N SER A 395 -21.12 -22.59 10.02
CA SER A 395 -22.27 -23.28 9.40
C SER A 395 -21.92 -24.65 8.79
N PRO A 396 -20.92 -24.79 7.91
CA PRO A 396 -20.54 -26.09 7.40
C PRO A 396 -19.87 -26.99 8.47
N ILE A 397 -19.16 -26.42 9.43
CA ILE A 397 -18.55 -27.15 10.56
C ILE A 397 -19.65 -27.75 11.47
N LEU A 398 -20.71 -27.00 11.78
CA LEU A 398 -21.83 -27.49 12.60
C LEU A 398 -22.45 -28.76 12.01
N PHE A 399 -22.64 -28.76 10.68
CA PHE A 399 -23.14 -29.97 10.02
C PHE A 399 -22.10 -31.08 10.01
N ALA A 400 -20.92 -30.82 9.46
CA ALA A 400 -19.94 -31.87 9.16
C ALA A 400 -19.29 -32.49 10.41
N THR A 401 -19.24 -31.75 11.53
CA THR A 401 -18.56 -32.18 12.77
C THR A 401 -19.58 -32.55 13.86
N PHE A 402 -20.69 -31.82 13.95
CA PHE A 402 -21.65 -31.96 15.04
C PHE A 402 -23.03 -32.50 14.59
N GLY A 403 -23.23 -32.72 13.31
CA GLY A 403 -24.48 -33.25 12.76
C GLY A 403 -25.65 -32.27 12.75
N VAL A 404 -25.41 -30.98 13.02
CA VAL A 404 -26.45 -29.94 13.07
C VAL A 404 -26.73 -29.44 11.65
N MET A 405 -27.89 -29.75 11.10
CA MET A 405 -28.33 -29.26 9.79
C MET A 405 -28.55 -27.74 9.83
N VAL A 406 -27.82 -26.99 8.99
CA VAL A 406 -27.96 -25.53 8.90
C VAL A 406 -28.73 -25.10 7.66
N VAL A 407 -28.55 -25.83 6.55
CA VAL A 407 -29.24 -25.56 5.29
C VAL A 407 -29.74 -26.90 4.73
N LYS A 408 -31.02 -26.99 4.47
CA LYS A 408 -31.61 -28.14 3.76
C LYS A 408 -31.60 -27.85 2.28
N CYS A 409 -30.73 -28.51 1.52
CA CYS A 409 -30.66 -28.34 0.07
C CYS A 409 -29.97 -29.53 -0.58
N SER A 410 -30.25 -29.73 -1.87
CA SER A 410 -29.54 -30.63 -2.76
C SER A 410 -28.46 -29.90 -3.54
N LEU A 411 -27.49 -30.63 -4.09
CA LEU A 411 -26.45 -30.05 -4.95
C LEU A 411 -27.07 -29.34 -6.18
N ILE A 412 -28.11 -29.89 -6.77
CA ILE A 412 -28.80 -29.32 -7.94
C ILE A 412 -29.44 -27.98 -7.60
N GLU A 413 -30.10 -27.86 -6.47
CA GLU A 413 -30.71 -26.61 -6.00
C GLU A 413 -29.67 -25.53 -5.77
N VAL A 414 -28.50 -25.88 -5.19
CA VAL A 414 -27.39 -24.95 -5.01
C VAL A 414 -26.83 -24.43 -6.35
N LEU A 415 -26.70 -25.34 -7.34
CA LEU A 415 -26.25 -24.94 -8.69
C LEU A 415 -27.26 -24.04 -9.41
N ILE A 416 -28.58 -24.24 -9.17
CA ILE A 416 -29.61 -23.39 -9.77
C ILE A 416 -29.76 -22.05 -9.07
N PHE A 417 -29.86 -22.00 -7.76
CA PHE A 417 -30.22 -20.79 -7.03
C PHE A 417 -29.00 -20.00 -6.54
N TRP A 418 -28.00 -20.66 -5.96
CA TRP A 418 -26.86 -19.99 -5.36
C TRP A 418 -25.75 -19.65 -6.38
N LEU A 419 -25.42 -20.56 -7.28
CA LEU A 419 -24.24 -20.38 -8.16
C LEU A 419 -24.39 -19.16 -9.10
N PRO A 420 -25.53 -18.91 -9.80
CA PRO A 420 -25.67 -17.73 -10.63
C PRO A 420 -25.65 -16.42 -9.82
N MET A 421 -26.25 -16.42 -8.64
CA MET A 421 -26.19 -15.31 -7.70
C MET A 421 -24.73 -15.02 -7.30
N TYR A 422 -23.97 -16.05 -6.95
CA TYR A 422 -22.58 -15.93 -6.55
C TYR A 422 -21.68 -15.38 -7.68
N ILE A 423 -21.82 -15.95 -8.88
CA ILE A 423 -21.05 -15.50 -10.06
C ILE A 423 -21.39 -14.05 -10.40
N SER A 424 -22.68 -13.70 -10.43
CA SER A 424 -23.10 -12.33 -10.77
C SER A 424 -22.69 -11.32 -9.70
N SER A 425 -22.75 -11.67 -8.42
CA SER A 425 -22.27 -10.82 -7.32
C SER A 425 -20.78 -10.55 -7.41
N ASN A 426 -19.96 -11.58 -7.71
CA ASN A 426 -18.53 -11.42 -7.93
C ASN A 426 -18.24 -10.53 -9.15
N ALA A 427 -18.96 -10.74 -10.25
CA ALA A 427 -18.81 -9.91 -11.45
C ALA A 427 -19.18 -8.45 -11.17
N CYS A 428 -20.30 -8.21 -10.47
CA CYS A 428 -20.71 -6.87 -10.05
C CYS A 428 -19.65 -6.20 -9.15
N LEU A 429 -19.22 -6.88 -8.09
CA LEU A 429 -18.23 -6.34 -7.17
C LEU A 429 -16.93 -5.94 -7.89
N LYS A 430 -16.42 -6.81 -8.76
CA LYS A 430 -15.22 -6.57 -9.54
C LYS A 430 -15.35 -5.37 -10.49
N MET A 431 -16.43 -5.35 -11.30
CA MET A 431 -16.67 -4.31 -12.29
C MET A 431 -16.86 -2.94 -11.62
N MET A 432 -17.67 -2.91 -10.57
CA MET A 432 -18.07 -1.67 -9.92
C MET A 432 -16.94 -1.09 -9.07
N SER A 433 -16.14 -1.92 -8.38
CA SER A 433 -14.95 -1.47 -7.64
C SER A 433 -13.75 -1.18 -8.55
N ARG A 434 -13.92 -1.18 -9.87
CA ARG A 434 -12.80 -0.98 -10.83
C ARG A 434 -11.61 -1.91 -10.57
N ASN A 435 -11.87 -3.14 -10.20
CA ASN A 435 -10.88 -4.17 -9.86
C ASN A 435 -10.03 -3.86 -8.61
N ILE A 436 -10.52 -3.04 -7.68
CA ILE A 436 -9.86 -2.81 -6.38
C ILE A 436 -10.22 -3.93 -5.39
N ARG A 437 -11.44 -4.50 -5.49
CA ARG A 437 -11.96 -5.49 -4.53
C ARG A 437 -12.43 -6.78 -5.21
N THR A 438 -12.17 -7.92 -4.56
CA THR A 438 -12.76 -9.22 -4.90
C THR A 438 -13.28 -9.90 -3.64
N THR A 439 -14.22 -10.83 -3.80
CA THR A 439 -14.72 -11.65 -2.69
C THR A 439 -13.61 -12.49 -2.03
N LYS A 440 -12.64 -12.96 -2.80
CA LYS A 440 -11.46 -13.68 -2.29
C LYS A 440 -10.74 -12.88 -1.20
N TRP A 441 -10.29 -11.68 -1.53
CA TRP A 441 -9.55 -10.82 -0.60
C TRP A 441 -10.42 -10.28 0.53
N THR A 442 -11.68 -9.92 0.25
CA THR A 442 -12.64 -9.52 1.29
C THR A 442 -12.83 -10.63 2.32
N ASN A 443 -13.06 -11.87 1.87
CA ASN A 443 -13.21 -13.01 2.75
C ASN A 443 -11.95 -13.26 3.60
N LEU A 444 -10.77 -13.07 3.01
CA LEU A 444 -9.50 -13.21 3.74
C LEU A 444 -9.34 -12.12 4.81
N TYR A 445 -9.56 -10.85 4.46
CA TYR A 445 -9.49 -9.73 5.41
C TYR A 445 -10.43 -9.95 6.60
N GLU A 446 -11.67 -10.30 6.33
CA GLU A 446 -12.65 -10.60 7.38
C GLU A 446 -12.24 -11.83 8.22
N THR A 447 -11.68 -12.88 7.60
CA THR A 447 -11.25 -14.10 8.33
C THR A 447 -10.07 -13.84 9.25
N VAL A 448 -9.13 -12.96 8.86
CA VAL A 448 -8.01 -12.57 9.73
C VAL A 448 -8.49 -11.83 10.97
N ILE A 449 -9.42 -10.88 10.80
CA ILE A 449 -9.76 -9.90 11.83
C ILE A 449 -10.92 -10.36 12.73
N PHE A 450 -11.83 -11.24 12.27
CA PHE A 450 -13.09 -11.53 12.96
C PHE A 450 -12.93 -11.94 14.44
N PRO A 451 -11.97 -12.79 14.85
CA PRO A 451 -11.92 -13.25 16.24
C PRO A 451 -11.68 -12.10 17.22
N PHE A 452 -10.91 -11.09 16.79
CA PHE A 452 -10.53 -9.96 17.62
C PHE A 452 -11.64 -8.93 17.76
N MET A 453 -12.60 -8.94 16.83
CA MET A 453 -13.69 -7.96 16.77
C MET A 453 -14.96 -8.44 17.47
N LEU A 454 -15.17 -9.74 17.65
CA LEU A 454 -16.41 -10.32 18.20
C LEU A 454 -16.81 -9.68 19.52
N ILE A 455 -15.94 -9.73 20.53
CA ILE A 455 -16.22 -9.23 21.88
C ILE A 455 -16.31 -7.70 21.88
N PRO A 456 -15.37 -6.93 21.31
CA PRO A 456 -15.47 -5.47 21.28
C PRO A 456 -16.75 -4.94 20.64
N VAL A 457 -17.18 -5.52 19.52
CA VAL A 457 -18.42 -5.14 18.81
C VAL A 457 -19.63 -5.44 19.68
N LEU A 458 -19.71 -6.65 20.28
CA LEU A 458 -20.80 -7.02 21.18
C LEU A 458 -20.90 -6.09 22.40
N MET A 459 -19.78 -5.85 23.09
CA MET A 459 -19.74 -4.99 24.26
C MET A 459 -20.22 -3.57 23.93
N GLU A 460 -19.73 -2.98 22.82
CA GLU A 460 -20.16 -1.65 22.42
C GLU A 460 -21.65 -1.61 22.03
N THR A 461 -22.17 -2.66 21.39
CA THR A 461 -23.60 -2.80 21.06
C THR A 461 -24.46 -2.81 22.32
N LEU A 462 -24.03 -3.49 23.38
CA LEU A 462 -24.69 -3.54 24.69
C LEU A 462 -24.51 -2.24 25.52
N GLY A 463 -23.80 -1.24 24.98
CA GLY A 463 -23.58 0.03 25.69
C GLY A 463 -22.40 0.05 26.66
N ILE A 464 -21.61 -1.02 26.71
CA ILE A 464 -20.40 -1.11 27.54
C ILE A 464 -19.24 -0.48 26.78
N SER A 465 -19.13 0.84 26.87
CA SER A 465 -18.13 1.62 26.16
C SER A 465 -16.79 1.64 26.89
N MET A 466 -15.68 1.68 26.15
CA MET A 466 -14.35 1.90 26.73
C MET A 466 -14.23 3.33 27.22
N LYS A 467 -13.81 3.50 28.47
CA LYS A 467 -13.61 4.82 29.12
C LYS A 467 -12.23 5.43 28.76
N LYS A 468 -11.23 4.64 28.40
CA LYS A 468 -9.88 5.12 28.09
C LYS A 468 -9.51 4.83 26.64
N PHE A 469 -9.04 5.85 25.96
CA PHE A 469 -8.47 5.80 24.62
C PHE A 469 -7.04 5.28 24.69
N LYS A 470 -6.70 4.27 23.87
CA LYS A 470 -5.33 3.82 23.70
C LYS A 470 -4.86 4.21 22.30
N VAL A 471 -3.95 5.18 22.25
CA VAL A 471 -3.37 5.65 20.98
C VAL A 471 -2.62 4.51 20.31
N THR A 472 -2.79 4.38 18.99
CA THR A 472 -2.04 3.42 18.18
C THR A 472 -0.61 3.91 18.06
N LYS A 473 0.37 3.16 18.57
CA LYS A 473 1.79 3.49 18.39
C LYS A 473 2.14 3.42 16.90
N LYS A 474 2.71 4.48 16.36
CA LYS A 474 3.24 4.58 14.99
C LYS A 474 4.76 4.78 15.07
N GLY A 475 5.52 4.09 14.21
CA GLY A 475 6.98 4.28 14.13
C GLY A 475 7.80 3.76 15.33
N GLY A 476 7.37 2.69 15.98
CA GLY A 476 8.19 1.99 16.98
C GLY A 476 8.98 0.83 16.36
N ASP A 477 10.06 0.42 17.03
CA ASP A 477 10.81 -0.78 16.67
C ASP A 477 9.87 -1.95 16.42
N LYS A 478 10.11 -2.67 15.33
CA LYS A 478 9.41 -3.90 14.99
C LYS A 478 9.84 -4.97 16.02
N GLU A 479 9.29 -4.89 17.25
CA GLU A 479 9.47 -5.97 18.22
C GLU A 479 8.99 -7.27 17.59
N ASP A 480 9.77 -8.33 17.73
CA ASP A 480 9.42 -9.72 17.39
C ASP A 480 8.29 -10.18 18.32
N GLU A 481 7.08 -9.61 18.13
CA GLU A 481 5.89 -10.04 18.86
C GLU A 481 5.59 -11.49 18.45
N LYS A 482 5.69 -12.40 19.41
CA LYS A 482 5.22 -13.78 19.22
C LYS A 482 3.70 -13.77 19.10
N ASN A 483 3.21 -13.60 17.88
CA ASN A 483 1.78 -13.54 17.55
C ASN A 483 1.07 -14.90 17.65
N ILE A 484 1.75 -15.94 18.16
CA ILE A 484 1.26 -17.32 18.14
C ILE A 484 -0.09 -17.49 18.87
N PHE A 485 -0.28 -16.74 19.98
CA PHE A 485 -1.55 -16.78 20.72
C PHE A 485 -2.72 -16.19 19.94
N HIS A 486 -2.46 -15.25 19.03
CA HIS A 486 -3.48 -14.68 18.17
C HIS A 486 -3.97 -15.67 17.09
N ALA A 487 -3.19 -16.74 16.82
CA ALA A 487 -3.54 -17.78 15.87
C ALA A 487 -4.49 -18.85 16.43
N VAL A 488 -4.61 -18.96 17.75
CA VAL A 488 -5.38 -20.04 18.42
C VAL A 488 -6.81 -20.19 17.87
N PRO A 489 -7.63 -19.13 17.72
CA PRO A 489 -8.98 -19.28 17.19
C PRO A 489 -8.98 -19.89 15.77
N HIS A 490 -8.05 -19.48 14.92
CA HIS A 490 -7.93 -19.97 13.55
C HIS A 490 -7.50 -21.43 13.52
N VAL A 491 -6.54 -21.83 14.39
CA VAL A 491 -6.09 -23.22 14.50
C VAL A 491 -7.22 -24.15 14.93
N ILE A 492 -8.03 -23.76 15.92
CA ILE A 492 -9.21 -24.52 16.34
C ILE A 492 -10.17 -24.74 15.15
N LEU A 493 -10.47 -23.69 14.41
CA LEU A 493 -11.37 -23.77 13.26
C LEU A 493 -10.77 -24.59 12.09
N ILE A 494 -9.45 -24.55 11.90
CA ILE A 494 -8.75 -25.42 10.95
C ILE A 494 -8.95 -26.89 11.31
N VAL A 495 -8.70 -27.25 12.58
CA VAL A 495 -8.86 -28.63 13.06
C VAL A 495 -10.31 -29.11 12.87
N LEU A 496 -11.29 -28.30 13.26
CA LEU A 496 -12.70 -28.64 13.09
C LEU A 496 -13.08 -28.76 11.59
N SER A 497 -12.55 -27.89 10.74
CA SER A 497 -12.78 -27.97 9.29
C SER A 497 -12.18 -29.24 8.68
N VAL A 498 -10.98 -29.65 9.11
CA VAL A 498 -10.34 -30.90 8.65
C VAL A 498 -11.15 -32.12 9.09
N ILE A 499 -11.61 -32.16 10.34
CA ILE A 499 -12.50 -33.23 10.84
C ILE A 499 -13.77 -33.27 9.98
N GLY A 500 -14.38 -32.12 9.71
CA GLY A 500 -15.57 -32.02 8.86
C GLY A 500 -15.34 -32.52 7.43
N ILE A 501 -14.17 -32.18 6.84
CA ILE A 501 -13.79 -32.66 5.49
C ILE A 501 -13.69 -34.18 5.49
N VAL A 502 -13.01 -34.79 6.46
CA VAL A 502 -12.87 -36.26 6.58
C VAL A 502 -14.23 -36.92 6.71
N ASN A 503 -15.11 -36.37 7.55
CA ASN A 503 -16.47 -36.90 7.73
C ASN A 503 -17.28 -36.79 6.43
N CYS A 504 -17.27 -35.65 5.73
CA CYS A 504 -17.99 -35.49 4.47
C CYS A 504 -17.50 -36.46 3.39
N VAL A 505 -16.18 -36.63 3.27
CA VAL A 505 -15.59 -37.58 2.32
C VAL A 505 -16.04 -39.01 2.67
N ARG A 506 -15.93 -39.42 3.94
CA ARG A 506 -16.39 -40.72 4.40
C ARG A 506 -17.87 -40.94 4.10
N TRP A 507 -18.76 -40.01 4.48
CA TRP A 507 -20.19 -40.11 4.22
C TRP A 507 -20.52 -40.20 2.73
N THR A 508 -19.79 -39.50 1.86
CA THR A 508 -19.97 -39.60 0.41
C THR A 508 -19.68 -41.01 -0.07
N PHE A 509 -18.61 -41.66 0.41
CA PHE A 509 -18.31 -43.05 0.05
C PHE A 509 -19.31 -44.06 0.67
N ASP A 510 -19.72 -43.86 1.92
CA ASP A 510 -20.61 -44.78 2.64
C ASP A 510 -22.06 -44.76 2.10
N THR A 511 -22.52 -43.57 1.68
CA THR A 511 -23.93 -43.38 1.28
C THR A 511 -24.15 -43.21 -0.23
N GLY A 512 -23.09 -42.91 -0.99
CA GLY A 512 -23.16 -42.53 -2.41
C GLY A 512 -23.85 -41.17 -2.71
N ARG A 513 -24.14 -40.36 -1.67
CA ARG A 513 -24.84 -39.08 -1.84
C ARG A 513 -23.89 -37.97 -2.22
N ILE A 514 -24.18 -37.31 -3.32
CA ILE A 514 -23.37 -36.20 -3.85
C ILE A 514 -23.67 -34.86 -3.16
N ASP A 515 -24.72 -34.75 -2.36
CA ASP A 515 -25.08 -33.50 -1.66
C ASP A 515 -24.01 -33.04 -0.68
N TYR A 516 -23.18 -33.95 -0.15
CA TYR A 516 -22.05 -33.61 0.72
C TYR A 516 -20.98 -32.77 0.03
N PHE A 517 -20.93 -32.74 -1.31
CA PHE A 517 -20.01 -31.83 -2.04
C PHE A 517 -20.33 -30.37 -1.80
N VAL A 518 -21.57 -30.00 -1.49
CA VAL A 518 -21.90 -28.61 -1.10
C VAL A 518 -21.17 -28.21 0.17
N ILE A 519 -21.20 -29.06 1.18
CA ILE A 519 -20.53 -28.82 2.46
C ILE A 519 -19.01 -28.86 2.29
N LEU A 520 -18.50 -29.83 1.54
CA LEU A 520 -17.07 -29.97 1.23
C LEU A 520 -16.51 -28.71 0.54
N PHE A 521 -17.24 -28.17 -0.42
CA PHE A 521 -16.85 -26.91 -1.08
C PHE A 521 -16.66 -25.77 -0.07
N TRP A 522 -17.64 -25.57 0.83
CA TRP A 522 -17.55 -24.52 1.85
C TRP A 522 -16.44 -24.74 2.85
N LEU A 523 -16.23 -25.99 3.29
CA LEU A 523 -15.15 -26.36 4.20
C LEU A 523 -13.78 -26.09 3.57
N ILE A 524 -13.58 -26.46 2.30
CA ILE A 524 -12.31 -26.21 1.58
C ILE A 524 -12.07 -24.72 1.39
N LEU A 525 -13.10 -23.94 0.99
CA LEU A 525 -13.00 -22.50 0.83
C LEU A 525 -12.66 -21.80 2.15
N ASN A 526 -13.32 -22.19 3.24
CA ASN A 526 -13.03 -21.67 4.58
C ASN A 526 -11.65 -22.10 5.06
N LEU A 527 -11.24 -23.33 4.82
CA LEU A 527 -9.91 -23.83 5.16
C LEU A 527 -8.81 -23.03 4.47
N TYR A 528 -8.98 -22.73 3.17
CA TYR A 528 -8.06 -21.82 2.45
C TYR A 528 -7.91 -20.48 3.16
N ASN A 529 -9.03 -19.80 3.48
CA ASN A 529 -8.98 -18.51 4.16
C ASN A 529 -8.38 -18.61 5.57
N LEU A 530 -8.65 -19.68 6.31
CA LEU A 530 -8.08 -19.91 7.65
C LEU A 530 -6.58 -20.15 7.60
N VAL A 531 -6.09 -20.93 6.62
CA VAL A 531 -4.65 -21.20 6.42
C VAL A 531 -3.92 -19.92 6.01
N MET A 532 -4.51 -19.14 5.08
CA MET A 532 -3.94 -17.85 4.69
C MET A 532 -3.94 -16.84 5.87
N SER A 533 -4.96 -16.88 6.72
CA SER A 533 -4.99 -16.09 7.97
C SER A 533 -3.90 -16.51 8.94
N LEU A 534 -3.59 -17.80 9.02
CA LEU A 534 -2.46 -18.29 9.82
C LEU A 534 -1.13 -17.74 9.29
N PHE A 535 -0.90 -17.79 7.97
CA PHE A 535 0.29 -17.17 7.35
C PHE A 535 0.38 -15.67 7.64
N PHE A 536 -0.74 -14.96 7.57
CA PHE A 536 -0.80 -13.54 7.91
C PHE A 536 -0.41 -13.29 9.38
N ILE A 537 -0.98 -14.03 10.33
CA ILE A 537 -0.75 -13.85 11.77
C ILE A 537 0.70 -14.22 12.16
N LEU A 538 1.25 -15.27 11.57
CA LEU A 538 2.65 -15.64 11.79
C LEU A 538 3.61 -14.57 11.24
N GLY A 539 3.16 -13.79 10.27
CA GLY A 539 3.93 -12.68 9.71
C GLY A 539 5.18 -13.12 8.93
N ARG A 540 6.00 -12.15 8.61
CA ARG A 540 7.38 -12.35 8.13
C ARG A 540 8.32 -11.37 8.83
N LYS A 541 9.59 -11.71 8.92
CA LYS A 541 10.61 -10.81 9.48
C LYS A 541 10.76 -9.60 8.56
N ALA A 542 10.70 -8.41 9.13
CA ALA A 542 11.04 -7.21 8.42
C ALA A 542 12.55 -7.05 8.41
N VAL A 543 13.13 -7.00 7.22
CA VAL A 543 14.57 -6.90 7.02
C VAL A 543 15.01 -5.44 6.87
N ARG A 544 14.06 -4.53 6.58
CA ARG A 544 14.35 -3.12 6.25
C ARG A 544 13.79 -2.16 7.28
N ASN A 545 14.53 -1.08 7.48
CA ASN A 545 14.15 0.00 8.37
C ASN A 545 13.37 1.13 7.66
N ALA A 546 13.50 1.25 6.33
CA ALA A 546 12.84 2.28 5.53
C ALA A 546 12.17 1.68 4.29
N GLU A 547 11.03 2.23 3.93
CA GLU A 547 10.29 1.83 2.72
C GLU A 547 10.91 2.46 1.47
N ARG A 548 10.94 1.71 0.38
CA ARG A 548 11.50 2.14 -0.90
C ARG A 548 10.39 2.55 -1.85
N GLN A 549 10.62 3.67 -2.54
CA GLN A 549 9.78 4.15 -3.62
C GLN A 549 10.46 3.87 -4.96
N SER A 550 9.79 3.15 -5.85
CA SER A 550 10.29 2.93 -7.21
C SER A 550 10.19 4.24 -7.99
N VAL A 551 11.32 4.83 -8.28
CA VAL A 551 11.42 6.12 -8.92
C VAL A 551 12.56 6.14 -9.91
N ALA A 552 12.26 6.48 -11.17
CA ALA A 552 13.26 6.75 -12.18
C ALA A 552 13.49 8.27 -12.29
N MET A 553 14.62 8.76 -11.78
CA MET A 553 15.06 10.13 -11.93
C MET A 553 16.54 10.18 -12.25
N GLU A 554 17.02 11.29 -12.78
CA GLU A 554 18.44 11.49 -13.03
C GLU A 554 19.21 11.49 -11.72
N CYS A 555 20.31 10.75 -11.67
CA CYS A 555 21.21 10.68 -10.53
C CYS A 555 22.65 10.77 -11.03
N ARG A 556 23.35 11.78 -10.54
CA ARG A 556 24.78 11.93 -10.76
C ARG A 556 25.50 11.26 -9.60
N VAL A 557 26.36 10.30 -9.92
CA VAL A 557 27.21 9.58 -8.97
C VAL A 557 28.63 10.11 -9.12
N LYS A 558 29.19 10.70 -8.07
CA LYS A 558 30.52 11.31 -8.12
C LYS A 558 31.37 10.80 -6.96
N THR A 559 32.55 10.26 -7.31
CA THR A 559 33.65 9.94 -6.39
C THR A 559 34.75 10.98 -6.51
N GLU A 560 35.89 10.76 -5.87
CA GLU A 560 37.07 11.63 -6.03
C GLU A 560 37.65 11.55 -7.46
N TYR A 561 37.55 10.39 -8.10
CA TYR A 561 38.21 10.10 -9.39
C TYR A 561 37.24 9.98 -10.57
N GLU A 562 35.99 9.68 -10.35
CA GLU A 562 35.01 9.41 -11.40
C GLU A 562 33.70 10.17 -11.17
N GLU A 563 33.05 10.49 -12.29
CA GLU A 563 31.70 11.05 -12.30
C GLU A 563 30.88 10.36 -13.40
N GLU A 564 29.73 9.77 -13.06
CA GLU A 564 28.84 9.10 -14.00
C GLU A 564 27.38 9.55 -13.80
N MET A 565 26.66 9.63 -14.91
CA MET A 565 25.22 9.89 -14.89
C MET A 565 24.47 8.57 -14.96
N GLY A 566 23.50 8.41 -14.09
CA GLY A 566 22.64 7.23 -14.02
C GLY A 566 21.19 7.58 -13.81
N THR A 567 20.40 6.53 -13.64
CA THR A 567 18.97 6.64 -13.34
C THR A 567 18.67 5.85 -12.07
N THR A 568 17.92 6.44 -11.13
CA THR A 568 17.49 5.70 -9.95
C THR A 568 16.49 4.59 -10.34
N ILE A 569 16.54 3.48 -9.60
CA ILE A 569 15.54 2.41 -9.65
C ILE A 569 14.57 2.58 -8.50
N ASP A 570 15.12 2.79 -7.32
CA ASP A 570 14.37 3.03 -6.09
C ASP A 570 15.13 3.99 -5.16
N ILE A 571 14.37 4.72 -4.36
CA ILE A 571 14.88 5.61 -3.32
C ILE A 571 14.14 5.35 -1.99
N SER A 572 14.83 5.58 -0.88
CA SER A 572 14.26 5.54 0.47
C SER A 572 15.01 6.52 1.38
N GLU A 573 14.52 6.72 2.60
CA GLU A 573 15.21 7.55 3.58
C GLU A 573 16.63 7.06 3.89
N SER A 574 16.88 5.77 3.80
CA SER A 574 18.17 5.15 4.17
C SER A 574 18.99 4.65 2.99
N GLY A 575 18.46 4.63 1.76
CA GLY A 575 19.20 4.06 0.64
C GLY A 575 18.66 4.42 -0.73
N ILE A 576 19.54 4.33 -1.71
CA ILE A 576 19.29 4.66 -3.11
C ILE A 576 19.86 3.56 -3.98
N SER A 577 19.10 3.15 -4.99
CA SER A 577 19.54 2.22 -6.02
C SER A 577 19.62 2.95 -7.36
N VAL A 578 20.82 2.97 -7.97
CA VAL A 578 21.11 3.68 -9.22
C VAL A 578 21.57 2.68 -10.28
N LEU A 579 21.10 2.86 -11.50
CA LEU A 579 21.51 2.10 -12.67
C LEU A 579 22.45 2.97 -13.49
N LEU A 580 23.66 2.50 -13.68
CA LEU A 580 24.71 3.14 -14.49
C LEU A 580 24.93 2.35 -15.78
N ASP A 581 25.29 3.05 -16.84
CA ASP A 581 25.64 2.44 -18.13
C ASP A 581 27.06 1.86 -18.09
N HIS A 582 27.97 2.46 -17.32
CA HIS A 582 29.34 2.02 -17.18
C HIS A 582 29.62 1.57 -15.75
N VAL A 583 30.63 0.72 -15.61
CA VAL A 583 31.12 0.27 -14.32
C VAL A 583 31.97 1.36 -13.69
N MET A 584 31.80 1.59 -12.41
CA MET A 584 32.61 2.50 -11.58
C MET A 584 33.40 1.70 -10.54
N ASP A 585 34.65 2.09 -10.28
CA ASP A 585 35.43 1.58 -9.16
C ASP A 585 35.20 2.45 -7.94
N ILE A 586 34.37 1.93 -7.01
CA ILE A 586 34.05 2.62 -5.76
C ILE A 586 34.59 1.79 -4.60
N ASP A 587 35.50 2.39 -3.80
CA ASP A 587 35.97 1.75 -2.58
C ASP A 587 34.83 1.71 -1.52
N GLU A 588 34.78 0.62 -0.78
CA GLU A 588 33.77 0.40 0.26
C GLU A 588 33.72 1.50 1.33
N LYS A 589 34.85 2.16 1.58
CA LYS A 589 34.99 3.20 2.61
C LYS A 589 34.89 4.62 2.06
N GLU A 590 34.87 4.75 0.74
CA GLU A 590 34.83 6.05 0.08
C GLU A 590 33.40 6.64 0.15
N PRO A 591 33.25 7.88 0.61
CA PRO A 591 31.98 8.58 0.54
C PRO A 591 31.70 9.01 -0.89
N VAL A 592 30.53 8.63 -1.41
CA VAL A 592 30.09 8.95 -2.76
C VAL A 592 29.09 10.10 -2.71
N GLU A 593 29.32 11.13 -3.51
CA GLU A 593 28.36 12.20 -3.67
C GLU A 593 27.30 11.82 -4.68
N LEU A 594 26.04 11.90 -4.28
CA LEU A 594 24.87 11.61 -5.10
C LEU A 594 24.07 12.89 -5.27
N THR A 595 23.86 13.29 -6.53
CA THR A 595 23.02 14.44 -6.87
C THR A 595 21.79 13.93 -7.61
N LEU A 596 20.61 14.19 -7.05
CA LEU A 596 19.32 13.72 -7.53
C LEU A 596 18.51 14.92 -8.03
N ASP A 597 17.85 14.75 -9.19
CA ASP A 597 17.01 15.80 -9.77
C ASP A 597 15.80 15.18 -10.48
N ASP A 598 14.59 15.59 -10.10
CA ASP A 598 13.33 15.19 -10.78
C ASP A 598 12.69 16.34 -11.57
N GLY A 599 13.40 17.46 -11.73
CA GLY A 599 12.93 18.68 -12.37
C GLY A 599 12.09 19.60 -11.47
N ARG A 600 11.67 19.15 -10.28
CA ARG A 600 10.96 19.93 -9.26
C ARG A 600 11.81 20.15 -8.01
N TYR A 601 12.53 19.15 -7.61
CA TYR A 601 13.38 19.13 -6.43
C TYR A 601 14.78 18.67 -6.78
N HIS A 602 15.77 19.29 -6.15
CA HIS A 602 17.18 18.98 -6.35
C HIS A 602 17.82 18.66 -4.99
N ALA A 603 18.43 17.48 -4.85
CA ALA A 603 19.07 17.08 -3.61
C ALA A 603 20.50 16.58 -3.84
N LYS A 604 21.41 17.06 -3.00
CA LYS A 604 22.82 16.66 -2.98
C LYS A 604 23.14 15.99 -1.64
N ILE A 605 23.43 14.69 -1.68
CA ILE A 605 23.62 13.86 -0.49
C ILE A 605 24.91 13.06 -0.56
N THR A 606 25.32 12.47 0.55
CA THR A 606 26.46 11.57 0.62
C THR A 606 25.98 10.14 0.89
N GLY A 607 26.42 9.19 0.07
CA GLY A 607 26.13 7.76 0.20
C GLY A 607 27.38 6.91 0.36
N GLN A 608 27.20 5.68 0.83
CA GLN A 608 28.24 4.65 0.91
C GLN A 608 27.76 3.41 0.14
N ILE A 609 28.63 2.82 -0.66
CA ILE A 609 28.30 1.64 -1.46
C ILE A 609 28.01 0.42 -0.56
N VAL A 610 26.90 -0.27 -0.87
CA VAL A 610 26.49 -1.49 -0.15
C VAL A 610 26.48 -2.70 -1.07
N LEU A 611 26.10 -2.50 -2.33
CA LEU A 611 25.93 -3.59 -3.28
C LEU A 611 26.17 -3.12 -4.70
N VAL A 612 26.83 -3.96 -5.51
CA VAL A 612 26.91 -3.82 -6.96
C VAL A 612 26.42 -5.10 -7.63
N GLN A 613 25.56 -4.97 -8.61
CA GLN A 613 25.04 -6.08 -9.42
C GLN A 613 25.12 -5.74 -10.90
N ASN A 614 25.51 -6.71 -11.71
CA ASN A 614 25.35 -6.61 -13.16
C ASN A 614 23.90 -7.01 -13.51
N LYS A 615 23.15 -6.13 -14.18
CA LYS A 615 21.81 -6.37 -14.69
C LYS A 615 21.83 -6.20 -16.21
N GLU A 616 21.96 -7.32 -16.92
CA GLU A 616 22.02 -7.41 -18.38
C GLU A 616 23.17 -6.57 -18.98
N GLU A 617 22.89 -5.36 -19.46
CA GLU A 617 23.87 -4.44 -20.03
C GLU A 617 24.24 -3.26 -19.13
N LYS A 618 23.65 -3.19 -17.90
CA LYS A 618 23.83 -2.08 -16.97
C LYS A 618 24.29 -2.53 -15.60
N TRP A 619 24.81 -1.59 -14.84
CA TRP A 619 25.33 -1.83 -13.49
C TRP A 619 24.43 -1.19 -12.46
N ARG A 620 23.86 -2.00 -11.56
CA ARG A 620 23.08 -1.53 -10.42
C ARG A 620 23.99 -1.30 -9.23
N TYR A 621 24.03 -0.08 -8.77
CA TYR A 621 24.72 0.34 -7.55
C TYR A 621 23.69 0.68 -6.47
N VAL A 622 23.91 0.18 -5.25
CA VAL A 622 23.04 0.48 -4.10
C VAL A 622 23.87 1.19 -3.05
N PHE A 623 23.43 2.38 -2.68
CA PHE A 623 24.07 3.23 -1.68
C PHE A 623 23.24 3.33 -0.42
N LEU A 624 23.88 3.27 0.74
CA LEU A 624 23.32 3.67 2.03
C LEU A 624 23.51 5.18 2.18
N VAL A 625 22.45 5.91 2.47
CA VAL A 625 22.49 7.35 2.74
C VAL A 625 23.21 7.58 4.07
N GLN A 626 24.30 8.33 4.05
CA GLN A 626 25.12 8.65 5.22
C GLN A 626 24.80 10.03 5.76
N ASP A 627 24.70 11.02 4.87
CA ASP A 627 24.43 12.40 5.22
C ASP A 627 23.57 13.09 4.16
N LEU A 628 22.52 13.74 4.59
CA LEU A 628 21.60 14.50 3.75
C LEU A 628 22.05 15.95 3.54
N ARG A 629 23.12 16.39 4.24
CA ARG A 629 23.61 17.77 4.20
C ARG A 629 22.46 18.79 4.37
N GLU A 630 22.51 19.88 3.61
CA GLU A 630 21.45 20.90 3.59
C GLU A 630 20.22 20.49 2.78
N SER A 631 20.29 19.37 2.03
CA SER A 631 19.23 18.94 1.10
C SER A 631 18.18 18.02 1.75
N LYS A 632 18.10 17.96 3.08
CA LYS A 632 17.17 17.06 3.78
C LYS A 632 15.72 17.32 3.39
N ALA A 633 15.32 18.57 3.28
CA ALA A 633 13.95 18.96 2.95
C ALA A 633 13.58 18.53 1.53
N GLU A 634 14.40 18.85 0.55
CA GLU A 634 14.22 18.52 -0.86
C GLU A 634 14.29 17.00 -1.08
N TYR A 635 15.20 16.31 -0.39
CA TYR A 635 15.31 14.85 -0.47
C TYR A 635 14.03 14.16 0.03
N MET A 636 13.41 14.65 1.11
CA MET A 636 12.12 14.15 1.57
C MET A 636 11.00 14.41 0.56
N GLN A 637 11.03 15.57 -0.15
CA GLN A 637 10.06 15.83 -1.22
C GLN A 637 10.26 14.89 -2.42
N LEU A 638 11.50 14.59 -2.79
CA LEU A 638 11.80 13.59 -3.83
C LEU A 638 11.23 12.20 -3.52
N ILE A 639 11.15 11.82 -2.23
CA ILE A 639 10.58 10.54 -1.80
C ILE A 639 9.05 10.60 -1.74
N TYR A 640 8.46 11.67 -1.16
CA TYR A 640 7.07 11.67 -0.71
C TYR A 640 6.11 12.50 -1.56
N ASP A 641 6.57 13.55 -2.32
CA ASP A 641 5.70 14.35 -3.18
C ASP A 641 5.41 13.63 -4.51
N ARG A 642 4.86 12.42 -4.40
CA ARG A 642 4.50 11.57 -5.55
C ARG A 642 3.41 10.57 -5.18
N ASP A 643 2.88 9.87 -6.18
CA ASP A 643 1.99 8.75 -5.91
C ASP A 643 2.78 7.59 -5.32
N PRO A 644 2.22 6.87 -4.33
CA PRO A 644 2.84 5.66 -3.79
C PRO A 644 3.06 4.60 -4.87
N SER A 645 4.19 3.91 -4.83
CA SER A 645 4.56 2.86 -5.79
C SER A 645 3.77 1.56 -5.66
N LEU A 646 2.79 1.51 -4.75
CA LEU A 646 1.96 0.34 -4.49
C LEU A 646 0.89 0.14 -5.58
N PRO A 647 0.49 -1.10 -5.88
CA PRO A 647 -0.53 -1.39 -6.88
C PRO A 647 -1.85 -0.71 -6.57
N MET A 648 -2.46 -0.08 -7.57
CA MET A 648 -3.80 0.50 -7.44
C MET A 648 -4.93 -0.49 -7.73
N ASN A 649 -4.62 -1.63 -8.35
CA ASN A 649 -5.59 -2.65 -8.75
C ASN A 649 -5.05 -4.05 -8.42
N LEU A 650 -5.99 -4.99 -8.28
CA LEU A 650 -5.67 -6.40 -8.06
C LEU A 650 -5.01 -7.03 -9.29
N ASP A 651 -3.93 -7.77 -9.10
CA ASP A 651 -3.39 -8.68 -10.09
C ASP A 651 -4.16 -10.03 -10.04
N GLU A 652 -4.94 -10.29 -11.09
CA GLU A 652 -5.77 -11.49 -11.20
C GLU A 652 -5.04 -12.69 -11.79
N SER A 653 -3.79 -12.52 -12.21
CA SER A 653 -3.00 -13.60 -12.81
C SER A 653 -2.64 -14.69 -11.80
N VAL A 654 -2.75 -14.41 -10.50
CA VAL A 654 -2.37 -15.32 -9.41
C VAL A 654 -3.59 -16.03 -8.83
N SER A 655 -3.62 -17.35 -8.98
CA SER A 655 -4.68 -18.19 -8.42
C SER A 655 -4.56 -18.35 -6.89
N SER A 656 -5.62 -18.83 -6.23
CA SER A 656 -5.57 -19.14 -4.79
C SER A 656 -4.54 -20.24 -4.45
N PHE A 657 -4.29 -21.15 -5.38
CA PHE A 657 -3.25 -22.17 -5.22
C PHE A 657 -1.84 -21.55 -5.32
N ASP A 658 -1.63 -20.61 -6.25
CA ASP A 658 -0.36 -19.91 -6.37
C ASP A 658 -0.07 -19.06 -5.13
N ASP A 659 -1.08 -18.40 -4.53
CA ASP A 659 -0.92 -17.68 -3.27
C ASP A 659 -0.45 -18.60 -2.14
N LEU A 660 -1.04 -19.79 -1.99
CA LEU A 660 -0.57 -20.78 -1.01
C LEU A 660 0.87 -21.21 -1.30
N ARG A 661 1.18 -21.53 -2.56
CA ARG A 661 2.52 -21.97 -2.98
C ARG A 661 3.56 -20.90 -2.70
N ILE A 662 3.29 -19.63 -3.06
CA ILE A 662 4.19 -18.50 -2.80
C ILE A 662 4.44 -18.37 -1.29
N ASN A 663 3.38 -18.38 -0.49
CA ASN A 663 3.49 -18.23 0.95
C ASN A 663 4.27 -19.38 1.61
N VAL A 664 4.12 -20.62 1.16
CA VAL A 664 4.88 -21.77 1.65
C VAL A 664 6.34 -21.68 1.18
N SER A 665 6.58 -21.50 -0.13
CA SER A 665 7.93 -21.52 -0.69
C SER A 665 8.80 -20.39 -0.14
N LYS A 666 8.29 -19.15 -0.08
CA LYS A 666 9.07 -18.00 0.42
C LYS A 666 9.37 -18.07 1.92
N ARG A 667 8.59 -18.84 2.72
CA ARG A 667 8.88 -19.07 4.14
C ARG A 667 9.88 -20.20 4.37
N LEU A 668 9.93 -21.18 3.47
CA LEU A 668 10.85 -22.33 3.57
C LEU A 668 12.22 -22.04 2.96
N TYR A 669 12.28 -21.22 1.91
CA TYR A 669 13.53 -20.87 1.24
C TYR A 669 14.15 -19.63 1.87
N THR A 670 15.20 -19.80 2.64
CA THR A 670 16.14 -18.74 3.03
C THR A 670 17.17 -18.61 1.91
N GLN A 671 17.09 -17.58 1.09
CA GLN A 671 18.15 -17.27 0.12
C GLN A 671 19.31 -16.63 0.88
N ASN A 672 20.49 -17.24 0.78
CA ASN A 672 21.73 -16.62 1.24
C ASN A 672 22.22 -15.65 0.16
N PHE A 673 21.95 -14.35 0.33
CA PHE A 673 22.50 -13.32 -0.54
C PHE A 673 23.95 -13.02 -0.19
N GLN A 674 24.82 -13.12 -1.19
CA GLN A 674 26.18 -12.58 -1.07
C GLN A 674 26.14 -11.10 -1.45
N ASN A 675 26.24 -10.22 -0.46
CA ASN A 675 26.40 -8.79 -0.71
C ASN A 675 27.78 -8.52 -1.29
N ARG A 676 27.84 -8.26 -2.58
CA ARG A 676 29.08 -7.88 -3.27
C ARG A 676 29.13 -6.37 -3.35
N ARG A 677 30.15 -5.78 -2.78
CA ARG A 677 30.34 -4.33 -2.75
C ARG A 677 31.15 -3.82 -3.92
N ARG A 678 31.78 -4.70 -4.70
CA ARG A 678 32.52 -4.38 -5.91
C ARG A 678 31.94 -5.11 -7.13
N ALA A 679 32.01 -4.42 -8.25
CA ALA A 679 31.60 -4.98 -9.53
C ALA A 679 32.41 -6.22 -9.90
N ARG A 680 31.74 -7.27 -10.37
CA ARG A 680 32.42 -8.43 -10.96
C ARG A 680 32.26 -8.35 -12.48
N ILE A 681 33.35 -7.95 -13.13
CA ILE A 681 33.40 -7.62 -14.55
C ILE A 681 33.83 -8.86 -15.34
N PRO A 682 32.98 -9.45 -16.18
CA PRO A 682 33.40 -10.56 -17.04
C PRO A 682 34.34 -10.03 -18.13
N ILE A 683 35.56 -10.51 -18.14
CA ILE A 683 36.56 -10.14 -19.15
C ILE A 683 36.58 -11.18 -20.27
N GLY A 684 36.78 -12.45 -19.95
CA GLY A 684 36.84 -13.55 -20.92
C GLY A 684 37.93 -13.36 -21.96
N GLY A 685 39.06 -14.00 -21.83
CA GLY A 685 40.13 -13.89 -22.85
C GLY A 685 41.49 -14.34 -22.33
N ASP A 686 42.40 -14.60 -23.28
CA ASP A 686 43.76 -15.05 -23.01
C ASP A 686 44.71 -13.86 -23.03
N TYR A 687 45.39 -13.59 -21.93
CA TYR A 687 46.30 -12.46 -21.77
C TYR A 687 47.71 -12.93 -21.50
N PRO A 688 48.72 -12.31 -22.16
CA PRO A 688 50.13 -12.62 -21.90
C PRO A 688 50.53 -12.19 -20.49
N THR A 689 51.42 -12.94 -19.90
CA THR A 689 52.09 -12.58 -18.63
C THR A 689 53.56 -12.26 -18.87
N ASP A 690 54.18 -11.64 -17.87
CA ASP A 690 55.62 -11.37 -17.80
C ASP A 690 56.50 -12.64 -17.94
N MET A 691 55.88 -13.82 -17.74
CA MET A 691 56.55 -15.12 -17.85
C MET A 691 56.36 -15.81 -19.21
N GLU A 692 56.07 -15.09 -20.26
CA GLU A 692 55.83 -15.60 -21.61
C GLU A 692 54.69 -16.66 -21.71
N ARG A 693 53.70 -16.61 -20.82
CA ARG A 693 52.55 -17.52 -20.79
C ARG A 693 51.26 -16.73 -20.96
N HIS A 694 50.27 -17.36 -21.53
CA HIS A 694 48.93 -16.82 -21.59
C HIS A 694 48.08 -17.39 -20.46
N ILE A 695 47.27 -16.52 -19.84
CA ILE A 695 46.35 -16.89 -18.78
C ILE A 695 44.94 -16.42 -19.19
N HIS A 696 43.98 -17.33 -19.10
CA HIS A 696 42.60 -17.04 -19.37
C HIS A 696 41.96 -16.33 -18.19
N ILE A 697 41.58 -15.06 -18.37
CA ILE A 697 40.87 -14.27 -17.37
C ILE A 697 39.39 -14.56 -17.49
N ILE A 698 38.73 -15.01 -16.40
CA ILE A 698 37.29 -15.25 -16.35
C ILE A 698 36.57 -13.93 -15.97
N ASP A 699 36.98 -13.32 -14.85
CA ASP A 699 36.43 -12.06 -14.38
C ASP A 699 37.43 -11.27 -13.52
N TYR A 700 37.16 -9.97 -13.37
CA TYR A 700 37.95 -9.01 -12.63
C TYR A 700 37.05 -8.13 -11.76
N ASN A 701 37.48 -7.77 -10.55
CA ASN A 701 36.72 -6.91 -9.65
C ASN A 701 37.55 -5.77 -9.06
N TYR A 702 38.54 -5.29 -9.78
CA TYR A 702 39.55 -4.29 -9.43
C TYR A 702 40.57 -4.82 -8.40
N GLU A 703 40.16 -5.45 -7.30
CA GLU A 703 41.06 -5.96 -6.26
C GLU A 703 41.47 -7.40 -6.50
N TYR A 704 40.64 -8.18 -7.21
CA TYR A 704 40.88 -9.59 -7.49
C TYR A 704 40.62 -9.94 -8.96
N ILE A 705 41.35 -10.92 -9.44
CA ILE A 705 41.18 -11.51 -10.76
C ILE A 705 40.95 -13.01 -10.63
N LEU A 706 39.88 -13.50 -11.28
CA LEU A 706 39.62 -14.92 -11.36
C LEU A 706 40.13 -15.44 -12.71
N VAL A 707 41.03 -16.45 -12.65
CA VAL A 707 41.64 -17.03 -13.85
C VAL A 707 41.38 -18.52 -13.94
N GLU A 708 41.32 -19.01 -15.16
CA GLU A 708 41.34 -20.43 -15.46
C GLU A 708 42.79 -20.93 -15.38
N ALA A 709 43.07 -21.91 -14.53
CA ALA A 709 44.42 -22.25 -14.12
C ALA A 709 44.70 -23.72 -14.33
N GLY A 710 45.72 -24.01 -15.12
CA GLY A 710 46.33 -25.35 -15.22
C GLY A 710 47.25 -25.67 -14.02
N LYS A 711 47.71 -26.92 -13.92
CA LYS A 711 48.55 -27.43 -12.82
C LYS A 711 49.86 -26.64 -12.61
N ARG A 712 50.34 -25.89 -13.61
CA ARG A 712 51.61 -25.14 -13.61
C ARG A 712 51.43 -23.60 -13.57
N THR A 713 50.26 -23.06 -13.25
CA THR A 713 50.06 -21.62 -13.15
C THR A 713 50.87 -21.04 -11.99
N PRO A 714 51.68 -20.00 -12.17
CA PRO A 714 52.52 -19.45 -11.12
C PRO A 714 51.73 -18.82 -9.98
N ALA A 715 52.37 -18.67 -8.82
CA ALA A 715 51.75 -18.01 -7.65
C ALA A 715 51.80 -16.48 -7.74
N VAL A 716 52.76 -15.93 -8.52
CA VAL A 716 52.92 -14.49 -8.74
C VAL A 716 53.26 -14.29 -10.22
N PHE A 717 52.63 -13.30 -10.84
CA PHE A 717 52.88 -12.88 -12.22
C PHE A 717 52.28 -11.48 -12.45
N SER A 718 52.77 -10.79 -13.48
CA SER A 718 52.18 -9.55 -13.97
C SER A 718 51.46 -9.75 -15.31
N ILE A 719 50.37 -9.06 -15.55
CA ILE A 719 49.64 -9.02 -16.82
C ILE A 719 49.78 -7.61 -17.38
N PRO A 720 50.55 -7.41 -18.44
CA PRO A 720 50.60 -6.14 -19.13
C PRO A 720 49.33 -5.91 -19.93
N LEU A 721 48.66 -4.80 -19.68
CA LEU A 721 47.39 -4.42 -20.38
C LEU A 721 47.64 -3.40 -21.51
N GLY A 722 48.87 -2.95 -21.72
CA GLY A 722 49.25 -1.93 -22.70
C GLY A 722 49.36 -0.52 -22.06
N ASP A 723 49.93 0.43 -22.78
CA ASP A 723 50.08 1.86 -22.40
C ASP A 723 50.66 2.12 -21.01
N GLY A 724 51.56 1.21 -20.55
CA GLY A 724 52.18 1.27 -19.22
C GLY A 724 51.27 0.82 -18.07
N LEU A 725 50.12 0.22 -18.38
CA LEU A 725 49.21 -0.37 -17.44
C LEU A 725 49.52 -1.87 -17.25
N GLU A 726 49.67 -2.32 -16.00
CA GLU A 726 49.89 -3.72 -15.67
C GLU A 726 49.13 -4.11 -14.39
N LEU A 727 48.71 -5.38 -14.27
CA LEU A 727 48.14 -5.96 -13.08
C LEU A 727 49.16 -6.88 -12.40
N GLU A 728 49.61 -6.54 -11.22
CA GLU A 728 50.48 -7.38 -10.38
C GLU A 728 49.67 -8.41 -9.60
N CYS A 729 49.68 -9.68 -10.01
CA CYS A 729 48.79 -10.72 -9.50
C CYS A 729 49.51 -11.64 -8.53
N VAL A 730 48.97 -11.81 -7.30
CA VAL A 730 49.48 -12.73 -6.29
C VAL A 730 48.39 -13.73 -5.90
N LEU A 731 48.67 -15.02 -5.87
CA LEU A 731 47.73 -16.07 -5.57
C LEU A 731 47.14 -15.90 -4.16
N ASP A 732 45.82 -15.73 -4.07
CA ASP A 732 45.09 -15.67 -2.82
C ASP A 732 44.47 -17.04 -2.46
N LYS A 733 43.66 -17.61 -3.40
CA LYS A 733 42.94 -18.87 -3.15
C LYS A 733 42.87 -19.77 -4.37
N ARG A 734 42.84 -21.09 -4.12
CA ARG A 734 42.46 -22.11 -5.11
C ARG A 734 41.00 -22.45 -4.88
N LEU A 735 40.10 -22.09 -5.83
CA LEU A 735 38.66 -22.29 -5.69
C LEU A 735 38.20 -23.64 -6.24
N ALA A 736 38.84 -24.14 -7.31
CA ALA A 736 38.61 -25.43 -7.92
C ALA A 736 39.91 -25.98 -8.56
N GLU A 737 39.90 -27.17 -9.16
CA GLU A 737 41.07 -27.72 -9.81
C GLU A 737 41.57 -26.84 -10.95
N ASP A 738 40.61 -26.18 -11.63
CA ASP A 738 40.83 -25.33 -12.81
C ASP A 738 40.65 -23.82 -12.58
N LYS A 739 40.35 -23.38 -11.34
CA LYS A 739 40.06 -21.96 -11.03
C LYS A 739 40.86 -21.47 -9.84
N ARG A 740 41.53 -20.32 -10.03
CA ARG A 740 42.31 -19.66 -9.02
C ARG A 740 41.96 -18.18 -8.92
N LEU A 741 41.92 -17.69 -7.70
CA LEU A 741 41.71 -16.30 -7.38
C LEU A 741 43.06 -15.68 -7.04
N TYR A 742 43.39 -14.58 -7.73
CA TYR A 742 44.58 -13.79 -7.49
C TYR A 742 44.19 -12.41 -7.00
N LYS A 743 44.92 -11.91 -6.01
CA LYS A 743 44.82 -10.52 -5.55
C LYS A 743 45.68 -9.65 -6.45
N VAL A 744 45.15 -8.49 -6.87
CA VAL A 744 45.90 -7.45 -7.62
C VAL A 744 46.63 -6.58 -6.60
N ASN A 745 47.90 -6.76 -6.48
CA ASN A 745 48.72 -6.18 -5.44
C ASN A 745 48.89 -4.66 -5.60
N ASN A 746 48.95 -4.17 -6.82
CA ASN A 746 49.03 -2.76 -7.16
C ASN A 746 47.63 -2.07 -7.33
N TYR A 747 46.53 -2.68 -6.85
CA TYR A 747 45.18 -2.12 -6.97
C TYR A 747 45.13 -0.66 -6.52
N ARG A 748 45.65 -0.34 -5.33
CA ARG A 748 45.56 1.04 -4.81
C ARG A 748 46.29 2.05 -5.70
N LYS A 749 47.42 1.69 -6.28
CA LYS A 749 48.14 2.57 -7.22
C LYS A 749 47.31 2.80 -8.48
N LEU A 750 46.59 1.77 -8.97
CA LEU A 750 45.70 1.88 -10.11
C LEU A 750 44.41 2.67 -9.79
N HIS A 751 43.99 2.66 -8.54
CA HIS A 751 42.79 3.39 -8.09
C HIS A 751 43.10 4.86 -7.79
N ASP A 752 44.19 5.15 -7.06
CA ASP A 752 44.50 6.48 -6.55
C ASP A 752 45.19 7.40 -7.60
N ASP A 753 45.74 6.83 -8.68
CA ASP A 753 46.34 7.61 -9.77
C ASP A 753 45.33 7.86 -10.88
N ALA A 754 44.87 9.09 -11.03
CA ALA A 754 43.83 9.47 -11.99
C ALA A 754 44.14 9.06 -13.44
N VAL A 755 45.41 9.07 -13.86
CA VAL A 755 45.82 8.70 -15.22
C VAL A 755 45.74 7.16 -15.41
N LEU A 756 46.22 6.41 -14.42
CA LEU A 756 46.18 4.96 -14.47
C LEU A 756 44.75 4.45 -14.34
N HIS A 757 43.93 5.12 -13.51
CA HIS A 757 42.50 4.82 -13.33
C HIS A 757 41.73 4.99 -14.62
N GLU A 758 41.88 6.11 -15.33
CA GLU A 758 41.22 6.36 -16.60
C GLU A 758 41.67 5.36 -17.70
N LYS A 759 42.94 5.01 -17.75
CA LYS A 759 43.44 3.97 -18.64
C LYS A 759 42.85 2.59 -18.33
N LEU A 760 42.75 2.22 -17.06
CA LEU A 760 42.12 0.97 -16.62
C LEU A 760 40.66 0.92 -17.00
N LYS A 761 39.93 2.03 -16.79
CA LYS A 761 38.53 2.18 -17.18
C LYS A 761 38.34 2.00 -18.70
N ALA A 762 39.17 2.67 -19.48
CA ALA A 762 39.14 2.54 -20.95
C ALA A 762 39.44 1.10 -21.39
N TRP A 763 40.42 0.44 -20.77
CA TRP A 763 40.76 -0.96 -21.05
C TRP A 763 39.58 -1.88 -20.67
N LEU A 764 38.94 -1.70 -19.54
CA LEU A 764 37.77 -2.47 -19.09
C LEU A 764 36.59 -2.30 -20.07
N CYS A 765 36.31 -1.09 -20.50
CA CYS A 765 35.23 -0.82 -21.49
C CYS A 765 35.48 -1.50 -22.83
N ALA A 766 36.76 -1.64 -23.24
CA ALA A 766 37.15 -2.29 -24.48
C ALA A 766 37.11 -3.83 -24.42
N HIS A 767 37.33 -4.42 -23.23
CA HIS A 767 37.51 -5.87 -23.07
C HIS A 767 36.40 -6.55 -22.26
N MET A 768 35.45 -5.80 -21.79
CA MET A 768 34.29 -6.36 -21.06
C MET A 768 33.45 -7.20 -22.02
N HIS A 769 33.44 -8.52 -21.82
CA HIS A 769 32.54 -9.41 -22.53
C HIS A 769 31.09 -9.19 -22.06
N GLN A 770 30.29 -8.54 -22.88
CA GLN A 770 28.84 -8.65 -22.77
C GLN A 770 28.48 -10.12 -23.05
N LYS A 771 27.84 -10.78 -22.11
CA LYS A 771 27.22 -12.08 -22.41
C LYS A 771 26.28 -11.84 -23.57
N GLU A 772 26.60 -12.35 -24.78
CA GLU A 772 25.59 -12.52 -25.82
C GLU A 772 24.42 -13.23 -25.16
N SER A 773 23.26 -12.59 -25.14
CA SER A 773 22.01 -13.24 -24.76
C SER A 773 21.86 -14.39 -25.73
N VAL A 774 22.15 -15.61 -25.31
CA VAL A 774 21.70 -16.80 -25.99
C VAL A 774 20.19 -16.65 -26.03
N ALA A 775 19.70 -16.18 -27.16
CA ALA A 775 18.30 -16.17 -27.49
C ALA A 775 17.86 -17.64 -27.50
N ASP A 776 17.48 -18.12 -26.34
CA ASP A 776 16.83 -19.41 -26.17
C ASP A 776 15.45 -19.29 -26.81
N THR A 777 15.40 -19.61 -28.11
CA THR A 777 14.21 -19.69 -28.95
C THR A 777 13.33 -20.86 -28.54
N THR A 778 13.12 -21.04 -27.29
CA THR A 778 12.03 -21.85 -26.75
C THR A 778 11.03 -20.89 -26.14
N GLN A 779 9.81 -20.94 -26.62
CA GLN A 779 8.63 -20.31 -26.06
C GLN A 779 8.49 -20.69 -24.57
N VAL A 780 9.30 -20.06 -23.72
CA VAL A 780 9.10 -20.07 -22.28
C VAL A 780 7.88 -19.21 -22.03
N SER A 781 6.78 -19.91 -21.70
CA SER A 781 5.47 -19.33 -21.50
C SER A 781 5.55 -18.00 -20.76
N LEU A 782 4.73 -17.02 -21.15
CA LEU A 782 4.43 -15.76 -20.43
C LEU A 782 4.32 -15.91 -18.90
N LYS A 783 4.00 -17.10 -18.43
CA LYS A 783 3.95 -17.53 -17.04
C LYS A 783 5.31 -17.53 -16.33
N ARG A 784 6.41 -17.83 -17.03
CA ARG A 784 7.78 -17.88 -16.47
C ARG A 784 8.39 -16.48 -16.40
N GLN A 785 8.12 -15.62 -17.38
CA GLN A 785 8.52 -14.21 -17.34
C GLN A 785 7.81 -13.45 -16.21
N ARG A 786 6.51 -13.75 -15.96
CA ARG A 786 5.76 -13.18 -14.84
C ARG A 786 6.24 -13.70 -13.48
N MET A 787 6.72 -14.95 -13.40
CA MET A 787 7.35 -15.46 -12.18
C MET A 787 8.72 -14.83 -11.92
N GLN A 788 9.50 -14.54 -12.97
CA GLN A 788 10.76 -13.81 -12.84
C GLN A 788 10.56 -12.37 -12.35
N ALA A 789 9.54 -11.66 -12.82
CA ALA A 789 9.19 -10.34 -12.29
C ALA A 789 8.77 -10.38 -10.80
N VAL A 790 8.09 -11.45 -10.37
CA VAL A 790 7.75 -11.65 -8.95
C VAL A 790 9.00 -12.01 -8.12
N ASP A 791 9.95 -12.74 -8.71
CA ASP A 791 11.22 -13.06 -8.08
C ASP A 791 12.16 -11.84 -8.02
N GLU A 792 12.14 -10.96 -9.02
CA GLU A 792 12.88 -9.68 -9.00
C GLU A 792 12.36 -8.73 -7.91
N PHE A 793 11.04 -8.67 -7.68
CA PHE A 793 10.47 -7.91 -6.55
C PHE A 793 10.89 -8.53 -5.20
N SER A 794 11.09 -9.85 -5.14
CA SER A 794 11.52 -10.55 -3.92
C SER A 794 13.02 -10.44 -3.67
N GLU A 795 13.83 -10.26 -4.69
CA GLU A 795 15.25 -9.95 -4.52
C GLU A 795 15.47 -8.56 -3.91
N MET A 796 14.54 -7.62 -4.14
CA MET A 796 14.53 -6.32 -3.46
C MET A 796 14.18 -6.42 -1.97
N ASP A 797 13.54 -7.51 -1.52
CA ASP A 797 13.11 -7.68 -0.13
C ASP A 797 14.23 -8.04 0.85
N TYR A 798 15.41 -8.44 0.37
CA TYR A 798 16.54 -8.89 1.20
C TYR A 798 17.74 -7.92 1.20
N LEU A 799 17.58 -6.75 0.62
CA LEU A 799 18.52 -5.62 0.66
C LEU A 799 17.84 -4.43 1.37
#